data_574a99bd81423a777e5003b6a761d6cb
#
_entry.id   574a99bd81423a777e5003b6a761d6cb
#
_cell.length_a   1.000
_cell.length_b   1.000
_cell.length_c   1.000
_cell.angle_alpha   90.00
_cell.angle_beta   90.00
_cell.angle_gamma   90.00
#
_symmetry.space_group_name_H-M   'P 1'
#
loop_
_entity.id
_entity.type
_entity.pdbx_description
1 polymer ?
#
loop_
_entity_poly.entity_id
_entity_poly.type
_entity_poly.pdbx_seq_one_letter_code
_entity_poly.pdbx_strand_id
1 'polypeptide(L)'
;MGVWKKTWCNLCAVTCGLEMEVEDNRIINVRPDPASPRSNGYCCRKGRTAKYFTENRDRLLYPKKRVGDHYERISWEQAYREIAERANAIIQKHGPRSAAFLGGGTYSITTPAATALPLMKAIGTQYNFNPIGVEFMGDWWSHGRIFGYAFHFLEPDDENNEVIVYWGSNAYVSHQMPNAKRTIRSFSRDPEKMVIVVDPRLSETARMADLHILLANGSDALLMRALIAIILEKGWQNQEYINQYTRDWALVLPWFKGFDIDAALEVCQISREQAEKFARILTTKKWGMHRDLGLFFGRHSTASSYLCILLAIVCGMALVKGGSVMPERVLYLDSTDENDPKVWRTPVTNRFPVLGIFPEGVFPDEVLGDNEDRIRLAFSVLTNPARSYPDSQRMEEALKKLELFVAIDCVETETTMLADYVLPSMSAYEADGDFDMFTLNYPEVVFGSRKRILEPFGEAKEDSMIFAELTQAMGYLPELPKSLYDAAEEAVRTGDRIKYFMKVVMWIGKGGMKYFDQAATIIALTLGKAMGSSGRAMNWAVLLTSPVFKSAIPTVQADTGLHPVLSRLPVFKDWCVLDAAFDLVDHHPEGAVIGMADTEHMMEKHITHKDGKMHLWCKEIEDYLYAYITPEREREALMLKDGNNMILSSGRRDEGGVNNAMRNPATSRYRNLYTLWINPVDAAEMGIADGEKLRLSTNRGSVEIPAEITWRASPGYCLMPHYFGLHYQGEIRGMHANYLTDNTDIDELTGNSHWRYTPCRVEKVQEV
;
A
#
# COMPACT_ATOMS: atom_id res chain seq x y z
N MET A 1 -2.37 -25.00 29.07
CA MET A 1 -3.10 -23.73 28.85
C MET A 1 -2.20 -22.78 28.11
N GLY A 2 -2.68 -22.26 26.98
CA GLY A 2 -1.94 -21.33 26.19
C GLY A 2 -1.64 -20.01 26.92
N VAL A 3 -0.58 -19.33 26.50
CA VAL A 3 -0.20 -18.02 27.03
C VAL A 3 -0.71 -16.95 26.08
N TRP A 4 -1.46 -15.97 26.60
CA TRP A 4 -1.89 -14.81 25.82
C TRP A 4 -0.75 -13.82 25.67
N LYS A 5 -0.42 -13.49 24.42
CA LYS A 5 0.62 -12.53 24.05
C LYS A 5 0.01 -11.39 23.24
N LYS A 6 0.45 -10.16 23.49
CA LYS A 6 0.03 -8.97 22.73
C LYS A 6 0.86 -8.81 21.47
N THR A 7 0.20 -8.44 20.40
CA THR A 7 0.79 -8.14 19.10
C THR A 7 -0.20 -7.29 18.29
N TRP A 8 0.02 -7.11 16.99
CA TRP A 8 -0.94 -6.44 16.14
C TRP A 8 -1.03 -7.09 14.74
N CYS A 9 -2.13 -6.81 14.07
CA CYS A 9 -2.45 -7.36 12.76
C CYS A 9 -1.55 -6.76 11.66
N ASN A 10 -1.06 -7.61 10.76
CA ASN A 10 -0.19 -7.20 9.66
C ASN A 10 -0.88 -7.13 8.28
N LEU A 11 -2.21 -7.20 8.22
CA LEU A 11 -2.93 -7.43 6.97
C LEU A 11 -3.39 -6.14 6.25
N CYS A 12 -3.30 -5.00 6.90
CA CYS A 12 -3.56 -3.68 6.30
C CYS A 12 -2.95 -2.57 7.15
N ALA A 13 -2.93 -1.35 6.61
CA ALA A 13 -2.36 -0.17 7.24
C ALA A 13 -2.98 0.25 8.60
N VAL A 14 -4.14 -0.30 8.98
CA VAL A 14 -4.76 0.01 10.27
C VAL A 14 -4.03 -0.65 11.45
N THR A 15 -3.32 -1.77 11.22
CA THR A 15 -2.51 -2.47 12.24
C THR A 15 -3.20 -2.66 13.60
N CYS A 16 -4.46 -3.15 13.59
CA CYS A 16 -5.26 -3.33 14.81
C CYS A 16 -4.54 -4.17 15.87
N GLY A 17 -4.61 -3.77 17.14
CA GLY A 17 -4.06 -4.51 18.27
C GLY A 17 -4.78 -5.85 18.47
N LEU A 18 -3.99 -6.89 18.73
CA LEU A 18 -4.45 -8.26 18.92
C LEU A 18 -3.84 -8.88 20.19
N GLU A 19 -4.62 -9.68 20.85
CA GLU A 19 -4.12 -10.67 21.80
C GLU A 19 -4.27 -12.06 21.18
N MET A 20 -3.19 -12.83 21.20
CA MET A 20 -3.13 -14.18 20.64
C MET A 20 -2.73 -15.18 21.72
N GLU A 21 -3.52 -16.24 21.86
CA GLU A 21 -3.19 -17.36 22.74
C GLU A 21 -2.23 -18.31 22.01
N VAL A 22 -1.07 -18.55 22.60
CA VAL A 22 -0.01 -19.39 22.03
C VAL A 22 0.20 -20.62 22.92
N GLU A 23 0.15 -21.81 22.34
CA GLU A 23 0.45 -23.10 22.96
C GLU A 23 1.26 -23.93 21.97
N ASP A 24 2.35 -24.56 22.42
CA ASP A 24 3.26 -25.40 21.61
C ASP A 24 3.71 -24.70 20.30
N ASN A 25 4.09 -23.43 20.40
CA ASN A 25 4.48 -22.58 19.29
C ASN A 25 3.40 -22.42 18.19
N ARG A 26 2.12 -22.49 18.56
CA ARG A 26 0.96 -22.32 17.66
C ARG A 26 -0.01 -21.30 18.21
N ILE A 27 -0.66 -20.56 17.33
CA ILE A 27 -1.73 -19.62 17.68
C ILE A 27 -3.05 -20.40 17.80
N ILE A 28 -3.56 -20.53 19.02
CA ILE A 28 -4.81 -21.27 19.28
C ILE A 28 -6.02 -20.36 19.12
N ASN A 29 -5.99 -19.18 19.72
CA ASN A 29 -7.07 -18.20 19.67
C ASN A 29 -6.53 -16.80 19.35
N VAL A 30 -7.42 -15.96 18.81
CA VAL A 30 -7.13 -14.56 18.47
C VAL A 30 -8.33 -13.70 18.89
N ARG A 31 -8.06 -12.61 19.59
CA ARG A 31 -9.05 -11.60 19.96
C ARG A 31 -8.48 -10.18 19.79
N PRO A 32 -9.32 -9.16 19.62
CA PRO A 32 -8.84 -7.78 19.62
C PRO A 32 -8.32 -7.38 20.99
N ASP A 33 -7.24 -6.58 21.03
CA ASP A 33 -6.69 -6.02 22.26
C ASP A 33 -7.47 -4.75 22.65
N PRO A 34 -8.18 -4.72 23.78
CA PRO A 34 -8.90 -3.54 24.23
C PRO A 34 -7.99 -2.39 24.66
N ALA A 35 -6.72 -2.65 24.95
CA ALA A 35 -5.74 -1.65 25.36
C ALA A 35 -5.03 -0.98 24.16
N SER A 36 -5.22 -1.47 22.93
CA SER A 36 -4.58 -0.89 21.77
C SER A 36 -5.12 0.52 21.47
N PRO A 37 -4.29 1.57 21.49
CA PRO A 37 -4.72 2.92 21.16
C PRO A 37 -5.10 3.06 19.68
N ARG A 38 -4.60 2.18 18.80
CA ARG A 38 -4.90 2.19 17.36
C ARG A 38 -6.33 1.80 17.03
N SER A 39 -6.86 0.82 17.73
CA SER A 39 -8.11 0.17 17.34
C SER A 39 -9.12 0.06 18.48
N ASN A 40 -8.78 0.48 19.71
CA ASN A 40 -9.68 0.53 20.86
C ASN A 40 -10.52 -0.75 21.04
N GLY A 41 -9.88 -1.93 20.97
CA GLY A 41 -10.57 -3.23 21.03
C GLY A 41 -11.36 -3.59 19.78
N TYR A 42 -11.08 -2.95 18.62
CA TYR A 42 -11.63 -3.33 17.34
C TYR A 42 -10.66 -4.21 16.55
N CYS A 43 -11.17 -5.22 15.88
CA CYS A 43 -10.45 -5.99 14.86
C CYS A 43 -11.45 -6.60 13.90
N CYS A 44 -11.17 -6.53 12.61
CA CYS A 44 -12.00 -7.15 11.58
C CYS A 44 -11.79 -8.68 11.52
N ARG A 45 -12.59 -9.36 10.70
CA ARG A 45 -12.49 -10.82 10.52
C ARG A 45 -11.13 -11.28 10.02
N LYS A 46 -10.45 -10.49 9.15
CA LYS A 46 -9.11 -10.84 8.62
C LYS A 46 -8.11 -11.06 9.75
N GLY A 47 -7.99 -10.10 10.67
CA GLY A 47 -7.09 -10.23 11.82
C GLY A 47 -7.46 -11.40 12.74
N ARG A 48 -8.75 -11.66 12.95
CA ARG A 48 -9.23 -12.80 13.77
C ARG A 48 -8.90 -14.17 13.17
N THR A 49 -8.64 -14.24 11.86
CA THR A 49 -8.24 -15.47 11.16
C THR A 49 -6.72 -15.61 10.99
N ALA A 50 -5.94 -14.75 11.62
CA ALA A 50 -4.47 -14.73 11.52
C ALA A 50 -3.80 -16.07 11.80
N LYS A 51 -4.36 -16.90 12.68
CA LYS A 51 -3.84 -18.24 12.97
C LYS A 51 -3.74 -19.13 11.72
N TYR A 52 -4.64 -19.00 10.76
CA TYR A 52 -4.63 -19.81 9.54
C TYR A 52 -3.52 -19.42 8.56
N PHE A 53 -2.95 -18.21 8.71
CA PHE A 53 -1.82 -17.78 7.89
C PHE A 53 -0.51 -18.34 8.43
N THR A 54 -0.38 -18.42 9.74
CA THR A 54 0.81 -18.95 10.41
C THR A 54 0.87 -20.48 10.38
N GLU A 55 -0.27 -21.15 10.41
CA GLU A 55 -0.37 -22.61 10.32
C GLU A 55 -0.30 -23.14 8.87
N ASN A 56 0.23 -22.34 7.95
CA ASN A 56 0.41 -22.80 6.58
C ASN A 56 1.43 -23.95 6.53
N ARG A 57 1.05 -25.09 5.95
CA ARG A 57 1.91 -26.27 5.85
C ARG A 57 2.96 -26.16 4.75
N ASP A 58 2.81 -25.21 3.82
CA ASP A 58 3.77 -24.94 2.75
C ASP A 58 4.85 -23.93 3.21
N ARG A 59 5.19 -23.94 4.52
CA ARG A 59 6.24 -23.10 5.11
C ARG A 59 7.61 -23.42 4.51
N LEU A 60 8.34 -22.36 4.17
CA LEU A 60 9.75 -22.42 3.81
C LEU A 60 10.60 -22.53 5.09
N LEU A 61 11.35 -23.62 5.22
CA LEU A 61 12.08 -23.94 6.46
C LEU A 61 13.59 -23.76 6.34
N TYR A 62 14.15 -23.80 5.14
CA TYR A 62 15.57 -23.71 4.85
C TYR A 62 15.81 -23.13 3.46
N PRO A 63 17.01 -22.58 3.19
CA PRO A 63 17.37 -22.11 1.85
C PRO A 63 17.34 -23.25 0.82
N LYS A 64 16.83 -22.93 -0.37
CA LYS A 64 16.73 -23.88 -1.49
C LYS A 64 17.34 -23.28 -2.75
N LYS A 65 17.95 -24.15 -3.57
CA LYS A 65 18.45 -23.83 -4.91
C LYS A 65 17.73 -24.70 -5.94
N ARG A 66 17.36 -24.10 -7.06
CA ARG A 66 16.82 -24.85 -8.20
C ARG A 66 17.93 -25.64 -8.90
N VAL A 67 17.68 -26.92 -9.12
CA VAL A 67 18.52 -27.84 -9.89
C VAL A 67 17.62 -28.56 -10.90
N GLY A 68 17.65 -28.10 -12.16
CA GLY A 68 16.70 -28.57 -13.16
C GLY A 68 15.26 -28.25 -12.82
N ASP A 69 14.45 -29.27 -12.62
CA ASP A 69 13.01 -29.18 -12.33
C ASP A 69 12.64 -29.28 -10.85
N HIS A 70 13.61 -29.43 -9.96
CA HIS A 70 13.38 -29.56 -8.51
C HIS A 70 14.25 -28.60 -7.69
N TYR A 71 14.00 -28.56 -6.38
CA TYR A 71 14.77 -27.76 -5.42
C TYR A 71 15.57 -28.65 -4.49
N GLU A 72 16.85 -28.29 -4.30
CA GLU A 72 17.72 -28.87 -3.31
C GLU A 72 17.91 -27.91 -2.11
N ARG A 73 17.94 -28.47 -0.90
CA ARG A 73 18.32 -27.72 0.30
C ARG A 73 19.80 -27.37 0.23
N ILE A 74 20.12 -26.13 0.55
CA ILE A 74 21.49 -25.63 0.69
C ILE A 74 21.67 -24.90 2.05
N SER A 75 22.91 -24.62 2.45
CA SER A 75 23.16 -23.80 3.62
C SER A 75 22.97 -22.30 3.30
N TRP A 76 22.77 -21.47 4.31
CA TRP A 76 22.75 -20.00 4.19
C TRP A 76 24.07 -19.46 3.60
N GLU A 77 25.21 -19.98 4.07
CA GLU A 77 26.53 -19.59 3.58
C GLU A 77 26.69 -19.90 2.07
N GLN A 78 26.27 -21.09 1.65
CA GLN A 78 26.26 -21.45 0.24
C GLN A 78 25.34 -20.55 -0.56
N ALA A 79 24.12 -20.29 -0.06
CA ALA A 79 23.15 -19.42 -0.74
C ALA A 79 23.73 -18.02 -0.97
N TYR A 80 24.25 -17.38 0.09
CA TYR A 80 24.81 -16.04 -0.02
C TYR A 80 26.01 -15.98 -0.96
N ARG A 81 26.92 -16.93 -0.89
CA ARG A 81 28.08 -16.99 -1.78
C ARG A 81 27.67 -17.09 -3.24
N GLU A 82 26.81 -18.07 -3.57
CA GLU A 82 26.42 -18.32 -4.97
C GLU A 82 25.55 -17.19 -5.54
N ILE A 83 24.64 -16.62 -4.74
CA ILE A 83 23.83 -15.47 -5.14
C ILE A 83 24.74 -14.27 -5.39
N ALA A 84 25.69 -13.98 -4.48
CA ALA A 84 26.62 -12.87 -4.62
C ALA A 84 27.49 -13.01 -5.87
N GLU A 85 28.04 -14.19 -6.14
CA GLU A 85 28.84 -14.46 -7.33
C GLU A 85 28.05 -14.22 -8.62
N ARG A 86 26.83 -14.79 -8.72
CA ARG A 86 25.97 -14.64 -9.90
C ARG A 86 25.49 -13.19 -10.08
N ALA A 87 25.02 -12.56 -9.01
CA ALA A 87 24.52 -11.19 -9.04
C ALA A 87 25.62 -10.21 -9.46
N ASN A 88 26.82 -10.30 -8.85
CA ASN A 88 27.94 -9.45 -9.19
C ASN A 88 28.40 -9.64 -10.64
N ALA A 89 28.39 -10.88 -11.17
CA ALA A 89 28.74 -11.14 -12.57
C ALA A 89 27.74 -10.48 -13.54
N ILE A 90 26.44 -10.53 -13.26
CA ILE A 90 25.40 -9.87 -14.06
C ILE A 90 25.58 -8.33 -14.01
N ILE A 91 25.73 -7.77 -12.81
CA ILE A 91 25.89 -6.33 -12.61
C ILE A 91 27.18 -5.82 -13.26
N GLN A 92 28.27 -6.56 -13.14
CA GLN A 92 29.54 -6.19 -13.78
C GLN A 92 29.42 -6.20 -15.31
N LYS A 93 28.68 -7.14 -15.89
CA LYS A 93 28.53 -7.29 -17.33
C LYS A 93 27.54 -6.29 -17.94
N HIS A 94 26.43 -6.03 -17.23
CA HIS A 94 25.29 -5.29 -17.79
C HIS A 94 24.98 -3.97 -17.08
N GLY A 95 25.74 -3.65 -16.03
CA GLY A 95 25.53 -2.44 -15.24
C GLY A 95 24.38 -2.52 -14.24
N PRO A 96 24.21 -1.49 -13.39
CA PRO A 96 23.23 -1.49 -12.31
C PRO A 96 21.78 -1.47 -12.78
N ARG A 97 21.48 -1.05 -14.02
CA ARG A 97 20.14 -1.09 -14.62
C ARG A 97 19.62 -2.51 -14.84
N SER A 98 20.50 -3.51 -14.83
CA SER A 98 20.12 -4.92 -14.94
C SER A 98 19.49 -5.50 -13.69
N ALA A 99 19.52 -4.82 -12.54
CA ALA A 99 19.04 -5.32 -11.25
C ALA A 99 17.77 -4.60 -10.78
N ALA A 100 16.79 -5.35 -10.25
CA ALA A 100 15.55 -4.84 -9.71
C ALA A 100 15.16 -5.52 -8.40
N PHE A 101 14.32 -4.84 -7.61
CA PHE A 101 13.71 -5.34 -6.38
C PHE A 101 12.20 -5.33 -6.51
N LEU A 102 11.55 -6.44 -6.11
CA LEU A 102 10.12 -6.63 -6.05
C LEU A 102 9.73 -6.76 -4.58
N GLY A 103 9.05 -5.76 -4.02
CA GLY A 103 8.59 -5.77 -2.65
C GLY A 103 7.15 -6.27 -2.51
N GLY A 104 6.77 -6.76 -1.34
CA GLY A 104 5.38 -6.91 -0.94
C GLY A 104 4.76 -5.56 -0.53
N GLY A 105 3.46 -5.55 -0.16
CA GLY A 105 2.76 -4.34 0.28
C GLY A 105 3.37 -3.65 1.52
N THR A 106 2.59 -2.80 2.16
CA THR A 106 3.02 -1.96 3.29
C THR A 106 3.84 -2.69 4.35
N TYR A 107 3.48 -3.93 4.58
CA TYR A 107 4.12 -4.79 5.56
C TYR A 107 5.59 -5.07 5.26
N SER A 108 5.94 -5.31 4.00
CA SER A 108 7.29 -5.67 3.59
C SER A 108 8.20 -4.46 3.30
N ILE A 109 7.62 -3.26 3.25
CA ILE A 109 8.39 -2.04 2.95
C ILE A 109 9.14 -1.53 4.19
N THR A 110 8.69 -1.88 5.37
CA THR A 110 9.22 -1.32 6.61
C THR A 110 10.59 -1.88 7.00
N THR A 111 10.64 -3.09 7.53
CA THR A 111 11.91 -3.69 7.98
C THR A 111 12.80 -4.18 6.84
N PRO A 112 12.28 -4.88 5.80
CA PRO A 112 13.13 -5.25 4.67
C PRO A 112 13.62 -4.05 3.88
N ALA A 113 12.81 -3.02 3.67
CA ALA A 113 13.23 -1.83 2.96
C ALA A 113 14.40 -1.12 3.66
N ALA A 114 14.43 -1.11 4.99
CA ALA A 114 15.51 -0.48 5.74
C ALA A 114 16.91 -1.05 5.41
N THR A 115 17.00 -2.28 4.91
CA THR A 115 18.26 -2.91 4.49
C THR A 115 18.31 -3.26 3.00
N ALA A 116 17.17 -3.44 2.34
CA ALA A 116 17.10 -3.62 0.88
C ALA A 116 17.47 -2.33 0.13
N LEU A 117 16.99 -1.15 0.57
CA LEU A 117 17.34 0.13 -0.04
C LEU A 117 18.85 0.44 0.04
N PRO A 118 19.56 0.23 1.16
CA PRO A 118 21.02 0.27 1.20
C PRO A 118 21.71 -0.66 0.19
N LEU A 119 21.23 -1.88 0.02
CA LEU A 119 21.76 -2.80 -0.99
C LEU A 119 21.50 -2.28 -2.40
N MET A 120 20.29 -1.77 -2.70
CA MET A 120 20.00 -1.14 -4.00
C MET A 120 20.94 0.03 -4.30
N LYS A 121 21.15 0.92 -3.32
CA LYS A 121 22.09 2.02 -3.45
C LYS A 121 23.52 1.55 -3.67
N ALA A 122 23.94 0.47 -3.02
CA ALA A 122 25.27 -0.11 -3.19
C ALA A 122 25.46 -0.74 -4.58
N ILE A 123 24.46 -1.41 -5.11
CA ILE A 123 24.40 -1.89 -6.49
C ILE A 123 24.38 -0.72 -7.48
N GLY A 124 23.77 0.41 -7.09
CA GLY A 124 23.55 1.57 -7.92
C GLY A 124 22.25 1.51 -8.72
N THR A 125 21.30 0.61 -8.38
CA THR A 125 20.00 0.51 -9.04
C THR A 125 18.94 1.37 -8.36
N GLN A 126 18.00 1.92 -9.17
CA GLN A 126 16.80 2.60 -8.68
C GLN A 126 15.53 1.77 -8.88
N TYR A 127 15.61 0.60 -9.53
CA TYR A 127 14.42 -0.20 -9.88
C TYR A 127 13.84 -0.92 -8.68
N ASN A 128 12.88 -0.23 -8.01
CA ASN A 128 12.09 -0.73 -6.90
C ASN A 128 10.62 -0.80 -7.33
N PHE A 129 10.07 -2.00 -7.41
CA PHE A 129 8.69 -2.27 -7.75
C PHE A 129 7.98 -2.85 -6.52
N ASN A 130 6.81 -2.36 -6.18
CA ASN A 130 6.00 -2.95 -5.12
C ASN A 130 4.51 -2.59 -5.29
N PRO A 131 3.57 -3.28 -4.63
CA PRO A 131 2.13 -3.07 -4.83
C PRO A 131 1.63 -1.65 -4.55
N ILE A 132 2.37 -0.82 -3.82
CA ILE A 132 2.04 0.59 -3.64
C ILE A 132 2.08 1.32 -4.99
N GLY A 133 2.96 0.86 -5.90
CA GLY A 133 3.07 1.36 -7.26
C GLY A 133 1.81 1.18 -8.10
N VAL A 134 0.90 0.25 -7.79
CA VAL A 134 -0.44 0.18 -8.41
C VAL A 134 -1.53 0.80 -7.55
N GLU A 135 -1.34 0.91 -6.23
CA GLU A 135 -2.39 1.36 -5.32
C GLU A 135 -2.45 2.88 -5.18
N PHE A 136 -1.31 3.54 -4.91
CA PHE A 136 -1.29 4.92 -4.42
C PHE A 136 -0.52 5.91 -5.30
N MET A 137 0.10 5.49 -6.41
CA MET A 137 0.96 6.37 -7.20
C MET A 137 0.26 7.65 -7.65
N GLY A 138 -0.95 7.56 -8.17
CA GLY A 138 -1.71 8.72 -8.61
C GLY A 138 -2.09 9.65 -7.47
N ASP A 139 -2.44 9.08 -6.30
CA ASP A 139 -2.77 9.87 -5.11
C ASP A 139 -1.55 10.59 -4.54
N TRP A 140 -0.44 9.89 -4.37
CA TRP A 140 0.81 10.48 -3.88
C TRP A 140 1.40 11.50 -4.84
N TRP A 141 1.36 11.22 -6.14
CA TRP A 141 1.77 12.19 -7.15
C TRP A 141 0.94 13.48 -7.05
N SER A 142 -0.39 13.37 -6.90
CA SER A 142 -1.30 14.49 -6.74
C SER A 142 -1.00 15.30 -5.46
N HIS A 143 -0.73 14.62 -4.34
CA HIS A 143 -0.30 15.29 -3.10
C HIS A 143 1.01 16.03 -3.30
N GLY A 144 1.98 15.43 -3.97
CA GLY A 144 3.26 16.07 -4.27
C GLY A 144 3.11 17.36 -5.07
N ARG A 145 2.21 17.38 -6.06
CA ARG A 145 1.91 18.59 -6.86
C ARG A 145 1.22 19.68 -6.04
N ILE A 146 0.20 19.30 -5.28
CA ILE A 146 -0.64 20.28 -4.58
C ILE A 146 0.01 20.77 -3.28
N PHE A 147 0.59 19.87 -2.47
CA PHE A 147 1.11 20.21 -1.14
C PHE A 147 2.65 20.32 -1.09
N GLY A 148 3.35 19.88 -2.14
CA GLY A 148 4.82 19.89 -2.24
C GLY A 148 5.50 18.65 -1.66
N TYR A 149 4.75 17.71 -1.09
CA TYR A 149 5.28 16.45 -0.58
C TYR A 149 4.31 15.31 -0.87
N ALA A 150 4.82 14.22 -1.45
CA ALA A 150 3.99 13.14 -2.01
C ALA A 150 3.46 12.18 -0.94
N PHE A 151 4.23 11.86 0.12
CA PHE A 151 3.82 10.88 1.12
C PHE A 151 2.85 11.47 2.14
N HIS A 152 1.64 11.75 1.67
CA HIS A 152 0.51 12.24 2.46
C HIS A 152 -0.75 11.45 2.19
N PHE A 153 -1.67 11.47 3.16
CA PHE A 153 -3.04 11.00 3.02
C PHE A 153 -3.99 12.03 3.60
N LEU A 154 -4.94 12.49 2.79
CA LEU A 154 -6.08 13.25 3.29
C LEU A 154 -7.14 12.26 3.78
N GLU A 155 -7.39 12.25 5.08
CA GLU A 155 -8.35 11.37 5.75
C GLU A 155 -9.46 12.20 6.43
N PRO A 156 -10.65 11.66 6.64
CA PRO A 156 -11.70 12.38 7.35
C PRO A 156 -11.32 12.60 8.82
N ASP A 157 -11.63 13.78 9.35
CA ASP A 157 -11.67 14.06 10.78
C ASP A 157 -13.00 13.53 11.35
N ASP A 158 -13.09 12.23 11.58
CA ASP A 158 -14.32 11.53 11.90
C ASP A 158 -14.95 11.94 13.25
N GLU A 159 -14.19 12.56 14.15
CA GLU A 159 -14.71 13.15 15.37
C GLU A 159 -15.50 14.44 15.10
N ASN A 160 -15.00 15.31 14.22
CA ASN A 160 -15.53 16.65 13.99
C ASN A 160 -16.28 16.80 12.66
N ASN A 161 -16.29 15.79 11.77
CA ASN A 161 -17.08 15.80 10.55
C ASN A 161 -18.59 15.71 10.83
N GLU A 162 -19.39 16.46 10.09
CA GLU A 162 -20.84 16.27 9.95
C GLU A 162 -21.14 15.22 8.87
N VAL A 163 -20.28 15.12 7.85
CA VAL A 163 -20.43 14.20 6.72
C VAL A 163 -19.13 13.46 6.46
N ILE A 164 -19.22 12.13 6.29
CA ILE A 164 -18.11 11.35 5.73
C ILE A 164 -18.51 10.88 4.34
N VAL A 165 -17.66 11.16 3.35
CA VAL A 165 -17.80 10.69 1.97
C VAL A 165 -16.89 9.50 1.76
N TYR A 166 -17.45 8.34 1.44
CA TYR A 166 -16.70 7.16 0.99
C TYR A 166 -16.73 7.11 -0.53
N TRP A 167 -15.61 7.36 -1.19
CA TRP A 167 -15.50 7.33 -2.63
C TRP A 167 -14.67 6.15 -3.11
N GLY A 168 -15.28 5.23 -3.88
CA GLY A 168 -14.63 3.99 -4.31
C GLY A 168 -14.20 3.09 -3.15
N SER A 169 -14.86 3.21 -2.00
CA SER A 169 -14.49 2.56 -0.76
C SER A 169 -15.66 1.79 -0.14
N ASN A 170 -15.47 0.47 0.02
CA ASN A 170 -16.38 -0.35 0.82
C ASN A 170 -15.80 -0.58 2.21
N ALA A 171 -15.58 0.50 2.97
CA ALA A 171 -14.88 0.49 4.25
C ALA A 171 -15.54 -0.43 5.31
N TYR A 172 -16.83 -0.72 5.19
CA TYR A 172 -17.53 -1.69 6.05
C TYR A 172 -16.99 -3.12 5.90
N VAL A 173 -16.35 -3.45 4.76
CA VAL A 173 -15.76 -4.76 4.44
C VAL A 173 -14.25 -4.69 4.30
N SER A 174 -13.72 -3.71 3.56
CA SER A 174 -12.29 -3.55 3.32
C SER A 174 -11.54 -2.99 4.52
N HIS A 175 -12.20 -2.17 5.30
CA HIS A 175 -11.69 -1.38 6.41
C HIS A 175 -10.76 -0.26 5.93
N GLN A 176 -9.48 -0.41 5.84
CA GLN A 176 -8.44 0.54 5.41
C GLN A 176 -8.43 1.90 6.16
N MET A 177 -9.27 2.07 7.17
CA MET A 177 -9.28 3.19 8.10
C MET A 177 -9.50 2.69 9.55
N PRO A 178 -9.00 3.39 10.58
CA PRO A 178 -9.24 3.03 11.96
C PRO A 178 -10.75 2.91 12.26
N ASN A 179 -11.13 1.87 13.00
CA ASN A 179 -12.50 1.65 13.49
C ASN A 179 -13.64 1.69 12.45
N ALA A 180 -13.36 1.50 11.16
CA ALA A 180 -14.27 1.72 10.03
C ALA A 180 -15.76 1.36 10.29
N LYS A 181 -16.04 0.15 10.76
CA LYS A 181 -17.43 -0.27 11.05
C LYS A 181 -18.09 0.51 12.20
N ARG A 182 -17.30 0.90 13.20
CA ARG A 182 -17.84 1.70 14.32
C ARG A 182 -18.18 3.09 13.85
N THR A 183 -17.28 3.73 13.11
CA THR A 183 -17.46 5.06 12.53
C THR A 183 -18.68 5.10 11.62
N ILE A 184 -18.80 4.18 10.64
CA ILE A 184 -19.96 4.13 9.74
C ILE A 184 -21.27 3.94 10.53
N ARG A 185 -21.30 3.02 11.51
CA ARG A 185 -22.50 2.78 12.32
C ARG A 185 -22.83 3.95 13.25
N SER A 186 -21.84 4.66 13.74
CA SER A 186 -22.05 5.86 14.56
C SER A 186 -22.69 6.96 13.73
N PHE A 187 -22.14 7.24 12.56
CA PHE A 187 -22.67 8.26 11.65
C PHE A 187 -24.09 7.94 11.19
N SER A 188 -24.36 6.70 10.75
CA SER A 188 -25.69 6.31 10.25
C SER A 188 -26.79 6.27 11.32
N ARG A 189 -26.45 6.41 12.62
CA ARG A 189 -27.39 6.44 13.75
C ARG A 189 -27.57 7.83 14.33
N ASP A 190 -26.67 8.74 14.05
CA ASP A 190 -26.68 10.09 14.54
C ASP A 190 -27.43 10.98 13.54
N PRO A 191 -28.59 11.59 13.91
CA PRO A 191 -29.39 12.41 13.00
C PRO A 191 -28.69 13.69 12.55
N GLU A 192 -27.64 14.13 13.25
CA GLU A 192 -26.84 15.32 12.91
C GLU A 192 -25.66 14.97 11.96
N LYS A 193 -25.39 13.69 11.77
CA LYS A 193 -24.30 13.19 10.93
C LYS A 193 -24.85 12.51 9.67
N MET A 194 -24.00 12.40 8.64
CA MET A 194 -24.38 11.80 7.35
C MET A 194 -23.26 10.94 6.78
N VAL A 195 -23.63 9.82 6.17
CA VAL A 195 -22.77 8.97 5.37
C VAL A 195 -23.15 9.14 3.91
N ILE A 196 -22.20 9.55 3.06
CA ILE A 196 -22.36 9.59 1.60
C ILE A 196 -21.44 8.53 1.00
N VAL A 197 -21.93 7.76 0.04
CA VAL A 197 -21.13 6.77 -0.68
C VAL A 197 -21.22 7.00 -2.17
N VAL A 198 -20.06 7.10 -2.82
CA VAL A 198 -19.93 7.13 -4.28
C VAL A 198 -19.33 5.78 -4.71
N ASP A 199 -20.13 4.91 -5.28
CA ASP A 199 -19.74 3.54 -5.63
C ASP A 199 -20.65 3.05 -6.78
N PRO A 200 -20.10 2.42 -7.84
CA PRO A 200 -20.91 1.89 -8.95
C PRO A 200 -21.78 0.70 -8.58
N ARG A 201 -21.76 0.24 -7.33
CA ARG A 201 -22.56 -0.86 -6.84
C ARG A 201 -23.17 -0.58 -5.45
N LEU A 202 -24.25 -1.26 -5.10
CA LEU A 202 -24.84 -1.21 -3.76
C LEU A 202 -23.98 -2.04 -2.78
N SER A 203 -22.82 -1.48 -2.38
CA SER A 203 -21.89 -2.10 -1.43
C SER A 203 -22.46 -2.15 -0.01
N GLU A 204 -21.80 -2.90 0.88
CA GLU A 204 -22.19 -2.97 2.30
C GLU A 204 -22.10 -1.60 2.98
N THR A 205 -21.15 -0.75 2.56
CA THR A 205 -21.08 0.65 3.03
C THR A 205 -22.21 1.47 2.44
N ALA A 206 -22.52 1.32 1.14
CA ALA A 206 -23.62 2.03 0.48
C ALA A 206 -25.00 1.74 1.08
N ARG A 207 -25.20 0.53 1.63
CA ARG A 207 -26.44 0.17 2.36
C ARG A 207 -26.62 0.89 3.69
N MET A 208 -25.55 1.49 4.20
CA MET A 208 -25.56 2.28 5.44
C MET A 208 -25.56 3.79 5.15
N ALA A 209 -25.54 4.18 3.87
CA ALA A 209 -25.44 5.57 3.44
C ALA A 209 -26.80 6.27 3.50
N ASP A 210 -26.80 7.55 3.87
CA ASP A 210 -27.92 8.47 3.75
C ASP A 210 -28.10 8.95 2.30
N LEU A 211 -26.99 8.96 1.54
CA LEU A 211 -26.98 9.27 0.12
C LEU A 211 -25.99 8.35 -0.60
N HIS A 212 -26.51 7.56 -1.55
CA HIS A 212 -25.70 6.75 -2.45
C HIS A 212 -25.71 7.36 -3.86
N ILE A 213 -24.53 7.70 -4.35
CA ILE A 213 -24.29 8.15 -5.73
C ILE A 213 -23.86 6.93 -6.53
N LEU A 214 -24.79 6.38 -7.28
CA LEU A 214 -24.60 5.20 -8.13
C LEU A 214 -24.14 5.65 -9.52
N LEU A 215 -22.83 5.84 -9.69
CA LEU A 215 -22.27 6.34 -10.95
C LEU A 215 -21.95 5.18 -11.93
N ALA A 216 -21.86 5.51 -13.22
CA ALA A 216 -21.29 4.61 -14.22
C ALA A 216 -19.81 4.30 -13.84
N ASN A 217 -19.43 3.01 -13.82
CA ASN A 217 -18.06 2.61 -13.43
C ASN A 217 -17.02 3.23 -14.37
N GLY A 218 -15.98 3.81 -13.79
CA GLY A 218 -14.89 4.46 -14.51
C GLY A 218 -15.15 5.92 -14.90
N SER A 219 -16.30 6.51 -14.50
CA SER A 219 -16.63 7.93 -14.75
C SER A 219 -16.32 8.87 -13.58
N ASP A 220 -15.52 8.42 -12.60
CA ASP A 220 -15.23 9.15 -11.36
C ASP A 220 -14.63 10.55 -11.63
N ALA A 221 -13.60 10.65 -12.47
CA ALA A 221 -12.96 11.91 -12.81
C ALA A 221 -13.92 12.88 -13.50
N LEU A 222 -14.79 12.36 -14.37
CA LEU A 222 -15.80 13.16 -15.08
C LEU A 222 -16.84 13.71 -14.09
N LEU A 223 -17.32 12.89 -13.14
CA LEU A 223 -18.25 13.33 -12.11
C LEU A 223 -17.64 14.41 -11.20
N MET A 224 -16.37 14.23 -10.77
CA MET A 224 -15.68 15.24 -9.96
C MET A 224 -15.54 16.56 -10.71
N ARG A 225 -15.18 16.51 -12.00
CA ARG A 225 -15.11 17.69 -12.85
C ARG A 225 -16.47 18.39 -12.96
N ALA A 226 -17.55 17.62 -13.16
CA ALA A 226 -18.92 18.16 -13.18
C ALA A 226 -19.34 18.78 -11.84
N LEU A 227 -19.03 18.15 -10.70
CA LEU A 227 -19.33 18.69 -9.36
C LEU A 227 -18.63 20.02 -9.11
N ILE A 228 -17.34 20.13 -9.44
CA ILE A 228 -16.58 21.39 -9.32
C ILE A 228 -17.19 22.44 -10.24
N ALA A 229 -17.52 22.10 -11.49
CA ALA A 229 -18.17 23.02 -12.41
C ALA A 229 -19.54 23.52 -11.92
N ILE A 230 -20.37 22.65 -11.32
CA ILE A 230 -21.63 23.04 -10.67
C ILE A 230 -21.38 24.00 -9.50
N ILE A 231 -20.42 23.71 -8.63
CA ILE A 231 -20.07 24.58 -7.50
C ILE A 231 -19.69 25.98 -7.98
N LEU A 232 -18.90 26.06 -9.05
CA LEU A 232 -18.48 27.33 -9.64
C LEU A 232 -19.61 28.06 -10.35
N GLU A 233 -20.47 27.34 -11.11
CA GLU A 233 -21.66 27.91 -11.76
C GLU A 233 -22.60 28.56 -10.75
N LYS A 234 -22.79 27.92 -9.58
CA LYS A 234 -23.66 28.42 -8.51
C LYS A 234 -22.99 29.45 -7.59
N GLY A 235 -21.68 29.67 -7.71
CA GLY A 235 -20.91 30.56 -6.83
C GLY A 235 -20.83 30.04 -5.39
N TRP A 236 -20.78 28.71 -5.19
CA TRP A 236 -20.76 28.07 -3.86
C TRP A 236 -19.37 27.75 -3.35
N GLN A 237 -18.32 28.03 -4.15
CA GLN A 237 -16.93 27.79 -3.74
C GLN A 237 -16.55 28.66 -2.52
N ASN A 238 -15.67 28.17 -1.68
CA ASN A 238 -15.08 28.96 -0.60
C ASN A 238 -13.96 29.86 -1.13
N GLN A 239 -14.36 31.03 -1.65
CA GLN A 239 -13.43 31.94 -2.33
C GLN A 239 -12.40 32.55 -1.36
N GLU A 240 -12.76 32.77 -0.08
CA GLU A 240 -11.83 33.27 0.94
C GLU A 240 -10.71 32.27 1.20
N TYR A 241 -11.06 30.99 1.42
CA TYR A 241 -10.12 29.92 1.60
C TYR A 241 -9.17 29.76 0.38
N ILE A 242 -9.74 29.77 -0.83
CA ILE A 242 -8.96 29.66 -2.07
C ILE A 242 -7.94 30.82 -2.14
N ASN A 243 -8.36 32.06 -1.94
CA ASN A 243 -7.49 33.22 -2.02
C ASN A 243 -6.36 33.19 -0.96
N GLN A 244 -6.68 32.72 0.24
CA GLN A 244 -5.74 32.69 1.36
C GLN A 244 -4.68 31.60 1.20
N TYR A 245 -5.08 30.36 0.85
CA TYR A 245 -4.23 29.17 0.98
C TYR A 245 -3.74 28.60 -0.32
N THR A 246 -4.18 29.13 -1.48
CA THR A 246 -3.82 28.55 -2.77
C THR A 246 -3.12 29.55 -3.69
N ARG A 247 -2.47 29.04 -4.72
CA ARG A 247 -1.99 29.81 -5.89
C ARG A 247 -2.49 29.19 -7.18
N ASP A 248 -2.36 29.93 -8.27
CA ASP A 248 -2.67 29.51 -9.64
C ASP A 248 -4.18 29.25 -9.89
N TRP A 249 -5.07 29.68 -8.99
CA TRP A 249 -6.52 29.50 -9.16
C TRP A 249 -7.04 30.03 -10.51
N ALA A 250 -6.54 31.17 -10.97
CA ALA A 250 -6.92 31.75 -12.26
C ALA A 250 -6.58 30.86 -13.46
N LEU A 251 -5.55 29.98 -13.34
CA LEU A 251 -5.17 29.02 -14.36
C LEU A 251 -6.04 27.76 -14.34
N VAL A 252 -6.64 27.45 -13.20
CA VAL A 252 -7.50 26.27 -13.02
C VAL A 252 -8.94 26.56 -13.46
N LEU A 253 -9.43 27.78 -13.32
CA LEU A 253 -10.80 28.16 -13.68
C LEU A 253 -11.20 27.75 -15.12
N PRO A 254 -10.33 27.89 -16.15
CA PRO A 254 -10.65 27.46 -17.50
C PRO A 254 -11.00 25.99 -17.66
N TRP A 255 -10.52 25.13 -16.76
CA TRP A 255 -10.82 23.69 -16.80
C TRP A 255 -12.32 23.37 -16.63
N PHE A 256 -13.06 24.30 -16.03
CA PHE A 256 -14.49 24.17 -15.67
C PHE A 256 -15.37 25.16 -16.45
N LYS A 257 -14.79 26.25 -16.94
CA LYS A 257 -15.55 27.26 -17.68
C LYS A 257 -15.95 26.72 -19.07
N GLY A 258 -17.27 26.71 -19.33
CA GLY A 258 -17.80 26.17 -20.58
C GLY A 258 -17.77 24.64 -20.67
N PHE A 259 -17.51 23.96 -19.57
CA PHE A 259 -17.63 22.52 -19.48
C PHE A 259 -19.11 22.10 -19.54
N ASP A 260 -19.44 21.14 -20.41
CA ASP A 260 -20.81 20.65 -20.58
C ASP A 260 -21.16 19.71 -19.43
N ILE A 261 -21.75 20.30 -18.38
CA ILE A 261 -22.11 19.60 -17.16
C ILE A 261 -23.19 18.55 -17.42
N ASP A 262 -24.21 18.88 -18.22
CA ASP A 262 -25.35 17.99 -18.44
C ASP A 262 -24.94 16.78 -19.28
N ALA A 263 -24.13 16.97 -20.31
CA ALA A 263 -23.54 15.86 -21.06
C ALA A 263 -22.63 14.97 -20.19
N ALA A 264 -21.87 15.57 -19.27
CA ALA A 264 -21.01 14.82 -18.36
C ALA A 264 -21.85 13.98 -17.37
N LEU A 265 -22.91 14.54 -16.81
CA LEU A 265 -23.81 13.86 -15.89
C LEU A 265 -24.58 12.72 -16.57
N GLU A 266 -24.97 12.91 -17.85
CA GLU A 266 -25.56 11.83 -18.67
C GLU A 266 -24.63 10.63 -18.77
N VAL A 267 -23.33 10.86 -19.07
CA VAL A 267 -22.30 9.80 -19.14
C VAL A 267 -22.09 9.14 -17.78
N CYS A 268 -22.11 9.93 -16.71
CA CYS A 268 -21.99 9.42 -15.33
C CYS A 268 -23.26 8.69 -14.85
N GLN A 269 -24.37 8.75 -15.58
CA GLN A 269 -25.70 8.22 -15.20
C GLN A 269 -26.24 8.88 -13.91
N ILE A 270 -25.95 10.15 -13.69
CA ILE A 270 -26.36 10.93 -12.51
C ILE A 270 -27.29 12.06 -12.94
N SER A 271 -28.44 12.23 -12.30
CA SER A 271 -29.32 13.35 -12.60
C SER A 271 -28.72 14.69 -12.12
N ARG A 272 -29.05 15.78 -12.81
CA ARG A 272 -28.61 17.13 -12.42
C ARG A 272 -29.05 17.47 -10.99
N GLU A 273 -30.26 17.11 -10.59
CA GLU A 273 -30.79 17.31 -9.25
C GLU A 273 -29.95 16.58 -8.20
N GLN A 274 -29.58 15.33 -8.45
CA GLN A 274 -28.75 14.54 -7.55
C GLN A 274 -27.34 15.14 -7.41
N ALA A 275 -26.74 15.57 -8.52
CA ALA A 275 -25.41 16.21 -8.53
C ALA A 275 -25.43 17.55 -7.79
N GLU A 276 -26.44 18.41 -8.01
CA GLU A 276 -26.60 19.69 -7.29
C GLU A 276 -26.85 19.48 -5.80
N LYS A 277 -27.68 18.50 -5.42
CA LYS A 277 -27.88 18.12 -4.01
C LYS A 277 -26.57 17.71 -3.36
N PHE A 278 -25.77 16.88 -4.03
CA PHE A 278 -24.47 16.44 -3.52
C PHE A 278 -23.52 17.64 -3.41
N ALA A 279 -23.37 18.44 -4.46
CA ALA A 279 -22.54 19.66 -4.42
C ALA A 279 -22.96 20.63 -3.30
N ARG A 280 -24.29 20.77 -3.07
CA ARG A 280 -24.80 21.64 -1.99
C ARG A 280 -24.41 21.13 -0.61
N ILE A 281 -24.47 19.82 -0.37
CA ILE A 281 -24.02 19.21 0.90
C ILE A 281 -22.52 19.52 1.11
N LEU A 282 -21.68 19.28 0.08
CA LEU A 282 -20.24 19.49 0.15
C LEU A 282 -19.86 20.96 0.40
N THR A 283 -20.69 21.93 0.03
CA THR A 283 -20.41 23.35 0.20
C THR A 283 -21.05 23.96 1.45
N THR A 284 -21.87 23.21 2.20
CA THR A 284 -22.60 23.73 3.38
C THR A 284 -22.32 22.98 4.66
N LYS A 285 -21.79 21.77 4.57
CA LYS A 285 -21.50 20.89 5.70
C LYS A 285 -19.98 20.73 5.88
N LYS A 286 -19.54 20.41 7.10
CA LYS A 286 -18.18 19.97 7.38
C LYS A 286 -18.05 18.51 6.98
N TRP A 287 -17.15 18.21 6.04
CA TRP A 287 -17.00 16.86 5.52
C TRP A 287 -15.54 16.47 5.28
N GLY A 288 -15.27 15.20 5.52
CA GLY A 288 -14.03 14.54 5.11
C GLY A 288 -14.30 13.39 4.14
N MET A 289 -13.30 13.03 3.35
CA MET A 289 -13.42 11.97 2.35
C MET A 289 -12.43 10.86 2.61
N HIS A 290 -12.94 9.62 2.68
CA HIS A 290 -12.13 8.41 2.62
C HIS A 290 -12.19 7.82 1.21
N ARG A 291 -11.04 7.77 0.55
CA ARG A 291 -10.84 7.21 -0.79
C ARG A 291 -10.15 5.86 -0.66
N ASP A 292 -10.46 4.93 -1.54
CA ASP A 292 -9.87 3.58 -1.49
C ASP A 292 -9.70 3.00 -2.90
N LEU A 293 -9.28 1.76 -2.98
CA LEU A 293 -8.89 1.03 -4.19
C LEU A 293 -9.95 1.00 -5.31
N GLY A 294 -11.22 1.31 -5.02
CA GLY A 294 -12.24 1.50 -6.07
C GLY A 294 -11.90 2.67 -6.98
N LEU A 295 -11.40 3.76 -6.39
CA LEU A 295 -10.93 4.93 -7.12
C LEU A 295 -9.53 4.73 -7.71
N PHE A 296 -8.60 4.21 -6.89
CA PHE A 296 -7.18 4.09 -7.26
C PHE A 296 -6.91 3.03 -8.35
N PHE A 297 -7.75 2.01 -8.47
CA PHE A 297 -7.70 1.02 -9.56
C PHE A 297 -8.71 1.29 -10.68
N GLY A 298 -9.41 2.40 -10.61
CA GLY A 298 -10.33 2.86 -11.64
C GLY A 298 -9.59 3.54 -12.80
N ARG A 299 -10.34 3.80 -13.87
CA ARG A 299 -9.85 4.63 -14.98
C ARG A 299 -9.50 6.03 -14.47
N HIS A 300 -8.46 6.60 -15.04
CA HIS A 300 -8.01 7.97 -14.71
C HIS A 300 -7.67 8.17 -13.22
N SER A 301 -7.03 7.18 -12.59
CA SER A 301 -6.78 7.17 -11.16
C SER A 301 -6.03 8.41 -10.66
N THR A 302 -5.05 8.90 -11.42
CA THR A 302 -4.27 10.11 -11.08
C THR A 302 -5.13 11.36 -11.17
N ALA A 303 -5.87 11.55 -12.27
CA ALA A 303 -6.76 12.69 -12.44
C ALA A 303 -7.91 12.67 -11.43
N SER A 304 -8.46 11.50 -11.12
CA SER A 304 -9.47 11.32 -10.08
C SER A 304 -8.94 11.73 -8.69
N SER A 305 -7.74 11.31 -8.33
CA SER A 305 -7.11 11.70 -7.06
C SER A 305 -6.88 13.21 -7.00
N TYR A 306 -6.38 13.80 -8.08
CA TYR A 306 -6.15 15.23 -8.18
C TYR A 306 -7.44 16.04 -8.02
N LEU A 307 -8.48 15.70 -8.78
CA LEU A 307 -9.78 16.37 -8.75
C LEU A 307 -10.49 16.18 -7.39
N CYS A 308 -10.27 15.05 -6.73
CA CYS A 308 -10.78 14.79 -5.39
C CYS A 308 -10.20 15.76 -4.36
N ILE A 309 -8.87 15.97 -4.39
CA ILE A 309 -8.19 16.95 -3.54
C ILE A 309 -8.65 18.37 -3.90
N LEU A 310 -8.74 18.68 -5.19
CA LEU A 310 -9.20 19.99 -5.67
C LEU A 310 -10.65 20.27 -5.23
N LEU A 311 -11.54 19.29 -5.23
CA LEU A 311 -12.92 19.41 -4.74
C LEU A 311 -12.93 19.79 -3.25
N ALA A 312 -12.09 19.15 -2.43
CA ALA A 312 -11.96 19.50 -1.02
C ALA A 312 -11.43 20.92 -0.83
N ILE A 313 -10.47 21.36 -1.65
CA ILE A 313 -9.93 22.72 -1.63
C ILE A 313 -10.99 23.75 -2.04
N VAL A 314 -11.73 23.50 -3.11
CA VAL A 314 -12.80 24.38 -3.60
C VAL A 314 -13.91 24.58 -2.57
N CYS A 315 -14.20 23.53 -1.80
CA CYS A 315 -15.15 23.59 -0.69
C CYS A 315 -14.56 24.17 0.62
N GLY A 316 -13.23 24.37 0.71
CA GLY A 316 -12.56 24.82 1.94
C GLY A 316 -12.47 23.73 3.01
N MET A 317 -12.40 22.46 2.60
CA MET A 317 -12.41 21.28 3.49
C MET A 317 -11.07 20.54 3.55
N ALA A 318 -10.02 21.01 2.89
CA ALA A 318 -8.69 20.43 2.98
C ALA A 318 -7.91 21.05 4.15
N LEU A 319 -7.24 20.24 4.95
CA LEU A 319 -6.39 20.65 6.09
C LEU A 319 -7.11 21.55 7.11
N VAL A 320 -8.37 21.27 7.39
CA VAL A 320 -9.16 22.02 8.39
C VAL A 320 -9.88 21.06 9.34
N LYS A 321 -10.03 21.49 10.60
CA LYS A 321 -10.79 20.74 11.61
C LYS A 321 -12.25 20.55 11.19
N GLY A 322 -12.70 19.32 11.19
CA GLY A 322 -14.01 18.92 10.68
C GLY A 322 -14.08 18.82 9.15
N GLY A 323 -12.94 18.89 8.48
CA GLY A 323 -12.76 18.61 7.06
C GLY A 323 -11.97 17.34 6.83
N SER A 324 -11.09 17.36 5.84
CA SER A 324 -10.07 16.33 5.62
C SER A 324 -8.76 16.79 6.24
N VAL A 325 -8.17 15.93 7.08
CA VAL A 325 -6.94 16.17 7.84
C VAL A 325 -5.81 15.28 7.34
N MET A 326 -4.58 15.60 7.70
CA MET A 326 -3.42 14.74 7.45
C MET A 326 -2.87 14.22 8.78
N PRO A 327 -2.87 12.89 8.99
CA PRO A 327 -2.17 12.27 10.12
C PRO A 327 -0.67 12.59 10.10
N GLU A 328 -0.05 12.57 11.29
CA GLU A 328 1.39 12.80 11.42
C GLU A 328 2.20 11.67 10.81
N ARG A 329 3.28 12.05 10.14
CA ARG A 329 4.23 11.09 9.54
C ARG A 329 5.30 10.70 10.55
N VAL A 330 5.43 9.42 10.83
CA VAL A 330 6.57 8.88 11.59
C VAL A 330 7.74 8.55 10.66
N LEU A 331 7.45 8.08 9.45
CA LEU A 331 8.44 7.81 8.42
C LEU A 331 8.52 8.97 7.43
N TYR A 332 9.73 9.38 7.08
CA TYR A 332 9.98 10.29 5.97
C TYR A 332 10.47 9.52 4.75
N LEU A 333 9.83 9.75 3.60
CA LEU A 333 10.27 9.24 2.30
C LEU A 333 10.63 10.42 1.41
N ASP A 334 11.78 10.35 0.75
CA ASP A 334 12.20 11.40 -0.20
C ASP A 334 11.20 11.52 -1.34
N SER A 335 10.77 12.75 -1.65
CA SER A 335 9.98 13.02 -2.85
C SER A 335 10.83 12.80 -4.09
N THR A 336 10.23 12.21 -5.13
CA THR A 336 10.86 12.04 -6.42
C THR A 336 10.44 13.19 -7.33
N ASP A 337 11.40 13.89 -7.91
CA ASP A 337 11.15 14.83 -9.02
C ASP A 337 11.42 14.11 -10.34
N GLU A 338 10.37 13.84 -11.10
CA GLU A 338 10.45 13.15 -12.40
C GLU A 338 11.19 13.96 -13.47
N ASN A 339 11.43 15.24 -13.23
CA ASN A 339 12.21 16.13 -14.10
C ASN A 339 13.70 16.17 -13.72
N ASP A 340 14.10 15.61 -12.57
CA ASP A 340 15.51 15.46 -12.22
C ASP A 340 16.16 14.42 -13.16
N PRO A 341 17.17 14.79 -13.95
CA PRO A 341 17.86 13.87 -14.85
C PRO A 341 18.56 12.70 -14.15
N LYS A 342 18.72 12.75 -12.83
CA LYS A 342 19.27 11.64 -12.02
C LYS A 342 18.22 10.58 -11.69
N VAL A 343 16.93 10.91 -11.80
CA VAL A 343 15.85 9.96 -11.60
C VAL A 343 15.71 9.12 -12.87
N TRP A 344 15.81 7.81 -12.70
CA TRP A 344 15.69 6.90 -13.82
C TRP A 344 14.27 6.81 -14.33
N ARG A 345 14.17 6.57 -15.62
CA ARG A 345 12.95 6.06 -16.26
C ARG A 345 13.20 4.61 -16.65
N THR A 346 12.15 3.83 -16.70
CA THR A 346 12.23 2.45 -17.19
C THR A 346 12.64 2.45 -18.68
N PRO A 347 13.54 1.51 -19.11
CA PRO A 347 14.15 1.57 -20.44
C PRO A 347 13.21 1.19 -21.58
N VAL A 348 12.13 0.44 -21.32
CA VAL A 348 11.18 -0.01 -22.34
C VAL A 348 9.92 0.86 -22.33
N THR A 349 9.28 1.03 -21.18
CA THR A 349 7.99 1.73 -21.06
C THR A 349 8.12 3.21 -20.71
N ASN A 350 9.34 3.70 -20.46
CA ASN A 350 9.66 5.10 -20.13
C ASN A 350 8.88 5.67 -18.91
N ARG A 351 8.57 4.83 -17.92
CA ARG A 351 7.88 5.25 -16.69
C ARG A 351 8.84 5.79 -15.65
N PHE A 352 8.40 6.77 -14.87
CA PHE A 352 9.13 7.34 -13.75
C PHE A 352 8.62 6.77 -12.41
N PRO A 353 9.41 6.82 -11.34
CA PRO A 353 8.96 6.40 -10.01
C PRO A 353 8.26 7.53 -9.26
N VAL A 354 7.32 7.19 -8.39
CA VAL A 354 6.79 8.08 -7.35
C VAL A 354 7.33 7.60 -6.00
N LEU A 355 7.96 8.49 -5.22
CA LEU A 355 8.65 8.12 -3.96
C LEU A 355 9.68 6.98 -4.14
N GLY A 356 10.36 6.96 -5.29
CA GLY A 356 11.34 5.91 -5.60
C GLY A 356 10.73 4.55 -5.95
N ILE A 357 9.40 4.46 -6.15
CA ILE A 357 8.68 3.23 -6.49
C ILE A 357 8.20 3.32 -7.94
N PHE A 358 8.52 2.31 -8.74
CA PHE A 358 8.03 2.18 -10.11
C PHE A 358 6.71 1.40 -10.16
N PRO A 359 5.85 1.66 -11.16
CA PRO A 359 4.61 0.90 -11.33
C PRO A 359 4.94 -0.55 -11.69
N GLU A 360 4.50 -1.50 -10.87
CA GLU A 360 4.86 -2.92 -11.05
C GLU A 360 4.21 -3.57 -12.27
N GLY A 361 3.12 -3.01 -12.80
CA GLY A 361 2.49 -3.49 -14.02
C GLY A 361 3.43 -3.50 -15.22
N VAL A 362 4.44 -2.61 -15.24
CA VAL A 362 5.40 -2.55 -16.35
C VAL A 362 6.60 -3.50 -16.20
N PHE A 363 6.80 -4.10 -15.04
CA PHE A 363 7.95 -4.98 -14.79
C PHE A 363 8.12 -6.10 -15.85
N PRO A 364 7.05 -6.78 -16.30
CA PRO A 364 7.21 -7.78 -17.35
C PRO A 364 7.81 -7.22 -18.64
N ASP A 365 7.42 -6.02 -19.03
CA ASP A 365 7.91 -5.39 -20.27
C ASP A 365 9.39 -5.00 -20.14
N GLU A 366 9.83 -4.58 -18.96
CA GLU A 366 11.21 -4.24 -18.65
C GLU A 366 12.16 -5.45 -18.60
N VAL A 367 11.61 -6.66 -18.43
CA VAL A 367 12.36 -7.93 -18.50
C VAL A 367 12.33 -8.52 -19.90
N LEU A 368 11.16 -8.54 -20.55
CA LEU A 368 10.92 -9.23 -21.83
C LEU A 368 11.31 -8.38 -23.03
N GLY A 369 11.36 -7.05 -22.89
CA GLY A 369 11.66 -6.13 -23.96
C GLY A 369 13.06 -6.31 -24.56
N ASP A 370 13.18 -5.98 -25.85
CA ASP A 370 14.45 -6.03 -26.57
C ASP A 370 15.23 -4.73 -26.34
N ASN A 371 15.85 -4.61 -25.16
CA ASN A 371 16.64 -3.47 -24.72
C ASN A 371 17.90 -3.95 -24.00
N GLU A 372 19.06 -3.32 -24.29
CA GLU A 372 20.32 -3.67 -23.62
C GLU A 372 20.25 -3.43 -22.09
N ASP A 373 19.53 -2.39 -21.66
CA ASP A 373 19.31 -2.04 -20.24
C ASP A 373 18.15 -2.80 -19.58
N ARG A 374 17.60 -3.86 -20.20
CA ARG A 374 16.52 -4.64 -19.63
C ARG A 374 16.92 -5.27 -18.29
N ILE A 375 15.95 -5.52 -17.44
CA ILE A 375 16.15 -6.18 -16.16
C ILE A 375 16.52 -7.65 -16.39
N ARG A 376 17.56 -8.13 -15.69
CA ARG A 376 18.11 -9.51 -15.80
C ARG A 376 18.23 -10.21 -14.46
N LEU A 377 18.27 -9.44 -13.37
CA LEU A 377 18.37 -9.90 -11.98
C LEU A 377 17.21 -9.29 -11.18
N ALA A 378 16.50 -10.12 -10.44
CA ALA A 378 15.49 -9.63 -9.51
C ALA A 378 15.58 -10.30 -8.14
N PHE A 379 15.38 -9.50 -7.09
CA PHE A 379 15.11 -9.95 -5.73
C PHE A 379 13.63 -9.70 -5.43
N SER A 380 12.91 -10.75 -5.02
CA SER A 380 11.51 -10.65 -4.58
C SER A 380 11.42 -10.91 -3.08
N VAL A 381 10.72 -10.06 -2.35
CA VAL A 381 10.60 -10.18 -0.89
C VAL A 381 9.15 -10.06 -0.43
N LEU A 382 8.65 -11.10 0.25
CA LEU A 382 7.31 -11.17 0.84
C LEU A 382 6.20 -10.72 -0.12
N THR A 383 6.34 -11.10 -1.39
CA THR A 383 5.38 -10.77 -2.44
C THR A 383 5.18 -11.95 -3.40
N ASN A 384 4.01 -11.98 -4.03
CA ASN A 384 3.69 -13.00 -5.02
C ASN A 384 3.33 -12.34 -6.37
N PRO A 385 4.31 -11.68 -7.06
CA PRO A 385 4.07 -10.96 -8.30
C PRO A 385 3.42 -11.82 -9.38
N ALA A 386 3.71 -13.13 -9.46
CA ALA A 386 3.07 -14.07 -10.37
C ALA A 386 1.52 -14.14 -10.22
N ARG A 387 0.97 -13.62 -9.12
CA ARG A 387 -0.48 -13.56 -8.88
C ARG A 387 -0.98 -12.17 -8.53
N SER A 388 -0.20 -11.40 -7.77
CA SER A 388 -0.64 -10.10 -7.27
C SER A 388 -0.58 -8.99 -8.31
N TYR A 389 0.20 -9.14 -9.39
CA TYR A 389 0.37 -8.13 -10.43
C TYR A 389 -0.48 -8.48 -11.67
N PRO A 390 -0.84 -7.48 -12.49
CA PRO A 390 -1.65 -7.72 -13.69
C PRO A 390 -0.93 -8.60 -14.69
N ASP A 391 -1.71 -9.30 -15.51
CA ASP A 391 -1.22 -10.25 -16.52
C ASP A 391 -0.30 -11.32 -15.93
N SER A 392 -0.89 -12.23 -15.15
CA SER A 392 -0.14 -13.31 -14.49
C SER A 392 0.70 -14.16 -15.46
N GLN A 393 0.24 -14.38 -16.70
CA GLN A 393 0.98 -15.16 -17.69
C GLN A 393 2.26 -14.43 -18.11
N ARG A 394 2.15 -13.16 -18.45
CA ARG A 394 3.29 -12.34 -18.85
C ARG A 394 4.28 -12.12 -17.71
N MET A 395 3.78 -12.01 -16.46
CA MET A 395 4.62 -11.94 -15.27
C MET A 395 5.41 -13.24 -15.07
N GLU A 396 4.77 -14.41 -15.22
CA GLU A 396 5.47 -15.70 -15.12
C GLU A 396 6.54 -15.87 -16.22
N GLU A 397 6.26 -15.43 -17.45
CA GLU A 397 7.25 -15.40 -18.53
C GLU A 397 8.44 -14.53 -18.19
N ALA A 398 8.19 -13.32 -17.66
CA ALA A 398 9.24 -12.40 -17.23
C ALA A 398 10.11 -13.00 -16.13
N LEU A 399 9.51 -13.54 -15.07
CA LEU A 399 10.25 -14.15 -13.97
C LEU A 399 11.12 -15.34 -14.45
N LYS A 400 10.64 -16.16 -15.40
CA LYS A 400 11.41 -17.25 -16.00
C LYS A 400 12.54 -16.78 -16.94
N LYS A 401 12.43 -15.56 -17.48
CA LYS A 401 13.43 -14.98 -18.41
C LYS A 401 14.62 -14.35 -17.69
N LEU A 402 14.52 -14.07 -16.40
CA LEU A 402 15.61 -13.51 -15.61
C LEU A 402 16.84 -14.44 -15.63
N GLU A 403 18.04 -13.85 -15.67
CA GLU A 403 19.31 -14.58 -15.57
C GLU A 403 19.60 -15.01 -14.12
N LEU A 404 19.03 -14.28 -13.14
CA LEU A 404 19.02 -14.66 -11.73
C LEU A 404 17.74 -14.13 -11.07
N PHE A 405 16.97 -15.03 -10.49
CA PHE A 405 15.80 -14.69 -9.69
C PHE A 405 15.92 -15.27 -8.28
N VAL A 406 15.90 -14.41 -7.27
CA VAL A 406 15.98 -14.75 -5.85
C VAL A 406 14.67 -14.39 -5.17
N ALA A 407 13.99 -15.37 -4.59
CA ALA A 407 12.75 -15.13 -3.83
C ALA A 407 12.98 -15.33 -2.33
N ILE A 408 12.56 -14.35 -1.55
CA ILE A 408 12.59 -14.33 -0.08
C ILE A 408 11.15 -14.33 0.40
N ASP A 409 10.68 -15.42 1.01
CA ASP A 409 9.30 -15.55 1.45
C ASP A 409 9.19 -16.50 2.65
N CYS A 410 8.06 -16.46 3.35
CA CYS A 410 7.80 -17.36 4.48
C CYS A 410 7.08 -18.65 4.07
N VAL A 411 6.46 -18.68 2.88
CA VAL A 411 5.71 -19.83 2.35
C VAL A 411 6.03 -20.08 0.88
N GLU A 412 5.79 -21.31 0.41
CA GLU A 412 5.88 -21.60 -1.00
C GLU A 412 4.74 -20.94 -1.76
N THR A 413 5.07 -20.17 -2.79
CA THR A 413 4.14 -19.42 -3.64
C THR A 413 4.42 -19.67 -5.10
N GLU A 414 3.50 -19.27 -5.98
CA GLU A 414 3.67 -19.36 -7.42
C GLU A 414 4.93 -18.60 -7.88
N THR A 415 5.31 -17.56 -7.17
CA THR A 415 6.54 -16.80 -7.40
C THR A 415 7.78 -17.56 -6.95
N THR A 416 7.78 -18.09 -5.73
CA THR A 416 8.94 -18.85 -5.22
C THR A 416 9.21 -20.09 -6.03
N MET A 417 8.18 -20.71 -6.60
CA MET A 417 8.30 -21.87 -7.51
C MET A 417 8.98 -21.52 -8.85
N LEU A 418 9.20 -20.25 -9.16
CA LEU A 418 9.90 -19.81 -10.38
C LEU A 418 11.34 -19.36 -10.10
N ALA A 419 11.73 -19.19 -8.85
CA ALA A 419 13.03 -18.62 -8.46
C ALA A 419 14.19 -19.60 -8.61
N ASP A 420 15.41 -19.11 -8.88
CA ASP A 420 16.66 -19.88 -8.83
C ASP A 420 17.05 -20.22 -7.39
N TYR A 421 16.86 -19.25 -6.48
CA TYR A 421 17.11 -19.41 -5.04
C TYR A 421 15.88 -18.99 -4.27
N VAL A 422 15.52 -19.78 -3.26
CA VAL A 422 14.42 -19.49 -2.34
C VAL A 422 14.99 -19.41 -0.93
N LEU A 423 14.86 -18.26 -0.30
CA LEU A 423 15.39 -17.98 1.03
C LEU A 423 14.23 -17.87 2.03
N PRO A 424 14.23 -18.65 3.13
CA PRO A 424 13.15 -18.67 4.08
C PRO A 424 13.18 -17.43 4.97
N SER A 425 12.10 -16.65 4.93
CA SER A 425 11.86 -15.53 5.81
C SER A 425 10.98 -15.91 7.00
N MET A 426 11.14 -15.22 8.11
CA MET A 426 10.20 -15.28 9.22
C MET A 426 8.85 -14.71 8.82
N SER A 427 7.76 -15.30 9.32
CA SER A 427 6.44 -14.69 9.19
C SER A 427 6.27 -13.52 10.16
N ALA A 428 5.21 -12.74 9.94
CA ALA A 428 4.87 -11.59 10.76
C ALA A 428 4.86 -11.84 12.28
N TYR A 429 4.48 -13.04 12.71
CA TYR A 429 4.36 -13.37 14.13
C TYR A 429 5.59 -14.09 14.71
N GLU A 430 6.59 -14.38 13.87
CA GLU A 430 7.90 -14.91 14.24
C GLU A 430 8.98 -13.82 14.28
N ALA A 431 8.77 -12.72 13.54
CA ALA A 431 9.69 -11.58 13.50
C ALA A 431 9.30 -10.49 14.51
N ASP A 432 10.29 -9.82 15.06
CA ASP A 432 10.12 -8.58 15.82
C ASP A 432 10.28 -7.36 14.93
N GLY A 433 9.77 -6.24 15.38
CA GLY A 433 10.23 -4.94 14.93
C GLY A 433 9.51 -4.33 13.73
N ASP A 434 8.52 -5.00 13.12
CA ASP A 434 7.70 -4.30 12.13
C ASP A 434 6.93 -3.15 12.80
N PHE A 435 6.76 -2.07 12.05
CA PHE A 435 6.10 -0.86 12.52
C PHE A 435 5.03 -0.40 11.53
N ASP A 436 4.14 0.46 12.01
CA ASP A 436 3.14 1.11 11.16
C ASP A 436 3.77 2.26 10.38
N MET A 437 3.93 2.07 9.07
CA MET A 437 4.45 3.08 8.17
C MET A 437 3.48 4.27 7.99
N PHE A 438 2.17 4.01 8.01
CA PHE A 438 1.18 5.02 7.59
C PHE A 438 0.67 5.89 8.72
N THR A 439 0.70 5.43 9.97
CA THR A 439 0.24 6.19 11.15
C THR A 439 -1.12 6.90 10.91
N LEU A 440 -2.16 6.12 10.61
CA LEU A 440 -3.47 6.63 10.20
C LEU A 440 -4.33 7.21 11.34
N ASN A 441 -3.87 7.13 12.60
CA ASN A 441 -4.60 7.71 13.72
C ASN A 441 -4.47 9.24 13.73
N TYR A 442 -5.55 9.92 14.12
CA TYR A 442 -5.62 11.37 14.27
C TYR A 442 -6.63 11.70 15.39
N PRO A 443 -6.35 12.66 16.28
CA PRO A 443 -5.13 13.48 16.35
C PRO A 443 -3.94 12.81 17.07
N GLU A 444 -4.13 11.62 17.69
CA GLU A 444 -3.05 10.91 18.35
C GLU A 444 -2.05 10.38 17.33
N VAL A 445 -0.75 10.58 17.61
CA VAL A 445 0.34 9.93 16.86
C VAL A 445 0.62 8.59 17.53
N VAL A 446 0.00 7.55 17.00
CA VAL A 446 0.16 6.19 17.52
C VAL A 446 1.24 5.46 16.74
N PHE A 447 2.22 4.93 17.43
CA PHE A 447 3.27 4.10 16.84
C PHE A 447 3.44 2.79 17.60
N GLY A 448 3.89 1.74 16.95
CA GLY A 448 4.08 0.42 17.56
C GLY A 448 5.22 -0.33 16.91
N SER A 449 5.89 -1.13 17.73
CA SER A 449 6.86 -2.12 17.31
C SER A 449 6.27 -3.49 17.57
N ARG A 450 5.99 -4.27 16.51
CA ARG A 450 5.41 -5.60 16.70
C ARG A 450 6.39 -6.51 17.45
N LYS A 451 5.89 -7.20 18.45
CA LYS A 451 6.64 -8.24 19.15
C LYS A 451 6.32 -9.60 18.56
N ARG A 452 7.34 -10.41 18.38
CA ARG A 452 7.16 -11.82 18.01
C ARG A 452 6.42 -12.57 19.12
N ILE A 453 5.55 -13.45 18.72
CA ILE A 453 4.79 -14.30 19.63
C ILE A 453 5.08 -15.78 19.43
N LEU A 454 5.68 -16.14 18.29
CA LEU A 454 6.12 -17.48 17.91
C LEU A 454 7.64 -17.53 17.81
N GLU A 455 8.23 -18.68 18.11
CA GLU A 455 9.61 -18.95 17.76
C GLU A 455 9.72 -19.22 16.25
N PRO A 456 10.83 -18.82 15.61
CA PRO A 456 11.06 -19.05 14.20
C PRO A 456 10.97 -20.52 13.79
N PHE A 457 10.39 -20.81 12.63
CA PHE A 457 10.34 -22.16 12.10
C PHE A 457 11.57 -22.46 11.22
N GLY A 458 12.21 -23.59 11.47
CA GLY A 458 13.35 -24.04 10.70
C GLY A 458 14.56 -23.07 10.81
N GLU A 459 15.12 -22.72 9.68
CA GLU A 459 16.27 -21.82 9.56
C GLU A 459 15.86 -20.40 9.08
N ALA A 460 14.57 -20.05 9.18
CA ALA A 460 14.08 -18.75 8.73
C ALA A 460 14.76 -17.59 9.45
N LYS A 461 15.06 -16.53 8.72
CA LYS A 461 15.66 -15.28 9.22
C LYS A 461 14.72 -14.09 9.02
N GLU A 462 14.93 -13.03 9.78
CA GLU A 462 14.31 -11.74 9.48
C GLU A 462 14.83 -11.19 8.14
N ASP A 463 13.95 -10.63 7.31
CA ASP A 463 14.29 -10.12 5.98
C ASP A 463 15.38 -9.07 6.01
N SER A 464 15.35 -8.20 7.02
CA SER A 464 16.37 -7.18 7.24
C SER A 464 17.76 -7.79 7.47
N MET A 465 17.84 -8.92 8.16
CA MET A 465 19.09 -9.65 8.35
C MET A 465 19.55 -10.31 7.05
N ILE A 466 18.61 -10.88 6.27
CA ILE A 466 18.92 -11.53 4.98
C ILE A 466 19.59 -10.51 4.03
N PHE A 467 19.02 -9.31 3.88
CA PHE A 467 19.59 -8.27 3.02
C PHE A 467 20.91 -7.71 3.58
N ALA A 468 21.03 -7.57 4.90
CA ALA A 468 22.27 -7.11 5.51
C ALA A 468 23.43 -8.09 5.28
N GLU A 469 23.19 -9.39 5.42
CA GLU A 469 24.20 -10.43 5.17
C GLU A 469 24.51 -10.57 3.66
N LEU A 470 23.50 -10.42 2.77
CA LEU A 470 23.73 -10.33 1.32
C LEU A 470 24.62 -9.15 0.93
N THR A 471 24.42 -7.99 1.56
CA THR A 471 25.26 -6.80 1.31
C THR A 471 26.72 -7.05 1.61
N GLN A 472 27.01 -7.78 2.70
CA GLN A 472 28.38 -8.22 3.01
C GLN A 472 28.90 -9.26 2.02
N ALA A 473 28.09 -10.27 1.70
CA ALA A 473 28.49 -11.34 0.78
C ALA A 473 28.78 -10.81 -0.63
N MET A 474 28.04 -9.80 -1.09
CA MET A 474 28.29 -9.11 -2.37
C MET A 474 29.52 -8.16 -2.33
N GLY A 475 30.13 -7.97 -1.17
CA GLY A 475 31.35 -7.16 -1.02
C GLY A 475 31.10 -5.64 -0.91
N TYR A 476 29.85 -5.21 -0.76
CA TYR A 476 29.52 -3.78 -0.62
C TYR A 476 29.77 -3.25 0.80
N LEU A 477 29.85 -4.12 1.80
CA LEU A 477 30.21 -3.78 3.17
C LEU A 477 31.32 -4.74 3.65
N PRO A 478 32.45 -4.24 4.17
CA PRO A 478 33.54 -5.10 4.70
C PRO A 478 33.09 -5.78 6.01
N GLU A 479 33.90 -6.70 6.49
CA GLU A 479 33.78 -7.18 7.86
C GLU A 479 33.83 -6.01 8.84
N LEU A 480 32.86 -5.95 9.74
CA LEU A 480 32.76 -4.89 10.73
C LEU A 480 33.75 -5.18 11.89
N PRO A 481 34.41 -4.15 12.44
CA PRO A 481 35.36 -4.35 13.52
C PRO A 481 34.64 -4.81 14.81
N LYS A 482 35.29 -5.68 15.57
CA LYS A 482 34.79 -6.19 16.86
C LYS A 482 34.30 -5.08 17.79
N SER A 483 34.93 -3.91 17.77
CA SER A 483 34.54 -2.76 18.60
C SER A 483 33.15 -2.21 18.36
N LEU A 484 32.54 -2.44 17.17
CA LEU A 484 31.13 -2.10 16.92
C LEU A 484 30.21 -3.12 17.52
N TYR A 485 30.53 -4.41 17.46
CA TYR A 485 29.75 -5.47 18.12
C TYR A 485 29.78 -5.31 19.64
N ASP A 486 30.98 -5.10 20.24
CA ASP A 486 31.15 -4.86 21.68
C ASP A 486 30.32 -3.62 22.12
N ALA A 487 30.30 -2.58 21.28
CA ALA A 487 29.51 -1.38 21.57
C ALA A 487 27.99 -1.63 21.50
N ALA A 488 27.54 -2.47 20.57
CA ALA A 488 26.15 -2.86 20.46
C ALA A 488 25.70 -3.70 21.66
N GLU A 489 26.53 -4.67 22.10
CA GLU A 489 26.28 -5.46 23.31
C GLU A 489 26.24 -4.56 24.56
N GLU A 490 27.16 -3.59 24.67
CA GLU A 490 27.15 -2.61 25.76
C GLU A 490 25.86 -1.78 25.74
N ALA A 491 25.42 -1.34 24.57
CA ALA A 491 24.20 -0.55 24.41
C ALA A 491 22.95 -1.31 24.87
N VAL A 492 22.84 -2.60 24.52
CA VAL A 492 21.73 -3.45 24.99
C VAL A 492 21.78 -3.64 26.50
N ARG A 493 22.96 -3.87 27.07
CA ARG A 493 23.16 -4.06 28.51
C ARG A 493 22.89 -2.80 29.34
N THR A 494 23.24 -1.63 28.83
CA THR A 494 23.15 -0.35 29.57
C THR A 494 21.97 0.52 29.19
N GLY A 495 21.32 0.26 28.06
CA GLY A 495 20.29 1.12 27.48
C GLY A 495 20.88 2.35 26.72
N ASP A 496 22.20 2.53 26.69
CA ASP A 496 22.86 3.70 26.05
C ASP A 496 23.10 3.47 24.55
N ARG A 497 22.03 3.48 23.77
CA ARG A 497 22.07 3.30 22.30
C ARG A 497 22.63 4.52 21.57
N ILE A 498 22.52 5.72 22.14
CA ILE A 498 23.07 6.94 21.53
C ILE A 498 24.60 6.89 21.50
N LYS A 499 25.24 6.39 22.57
CA LYS A 499 26.72 6.19 22.59
C LYS A 499 27.15 5.17 21.51
N TYR A 500 26.40 4.09 21.34
CA TYR A 500 26.63 3.14 20.25
C TYR A 500 26.51 3.82 18.89
N PHE A 501 25.41 4.59 18.65
CA PHE A 501 25.19 5.30 17.40
C PHE A 501 26.34 6.25 17.06
N MET A 502 26.85 7.00 18.03
CA MET A 502 28.03 7.84 17.82
C MET A 502 29.25 7.04 17.36
N LYS A 503 29.45 5.81 17.86
CA LYS A 503 30.57 4.95 17.40
C LYS A 503 30.36 4.50 15.95
N VAL A 504 29.10 4.19 15.54
CA VAL A 504 28.77 3.88 14.14
C VAL A 504 29.08 5.07 13.24
N VAL A 505 28.58 6.27 13.59
CA VAL A 505 28.83 7.51 12.83
C VAL A 505 30.35 7.81 12.73
N MET A 506 31.10 7.64 13.83
CA MET A 506 32.57 7.83 13.82
C MET A 506 33.27 6.81 12.91
N TRP A 507 32.81 5.55 12.88
CA TRP A 507 33.38 4.54 12.00
C TRP A 507 33.09 4.86 10.53
N ILE A 508 31.89 5.26 10.20
CA ILE A 508 31.47 5.72 8.86
C ILE A 508 32.33 6.93 8.44
N GLY A 509 32.49 7.92 9.34
CA GLY A 509 33.27 9.11 9.09
C GLY A 509 34.78 8.83 8.80
N LYS A 510 35.37 7.87 9.51
CA LYS A 510 36.75 7.40 9.23
C LYS A 510 36.87 6.75 7.85
N GLY A 511 35.81 6.13 7.36
CA GLY A 511 35.73 5.56 6.01
C GLY A 511 35.48 6.61 4.90
N GLY A 512 35.50 7.91 5.21
CA GLY A 512 35.26 9.00 4.26
C GLY A 512 33.82 9.07 3.75
N MET A 513 32.86 8.73 4.58
CA MET A 513 31.41 8.67 4.29
C MET A 513 31.03 7.62 3.24
N LYS A 514 31.95 6.79 2.75
CA LYS A 514 31.66 5.74 1.76
C LYS A 514 30.53 4.79 2.18
N TYR A 515 30.39 4.56 3.48
CA TYR A 515 29.39 3.64 4.02
C TYR A 515 28.19 4.37 4.65
N PHE A 516 27.97 5.65 4.36
CA PHE A 516 26.86 6.40 4.93
C PHE A 516 25.51 5.75 4.59
N ASP A 517 25.32 5.39 3.33
CA ASP A 517 24.11 4.71 2.87
C ASP A 517 23.95 3.28 3.44
N GLN A 518 24.99 2.73 4.10
CA GLN A 518 24.99 1.42 4.73
C GLN A 518 24.76 1.48 6.26
N ALA A 519 24.42 2.64 6.82
CA ALA A 519 24.22 2.81 8.25
C ALA A 519 23.16 1.83 8.81
N ALA A 520 22.05 1.66 8.14
CA ALA A 520 21.01 0.70 8.51
C ALA A 520 21.51 -0.75 8.47
N THR A 521 22.27 -1.12 7.43
CA THR A 521 22.92 -2.44 7.30
C THR A 521 23.87 -2.71 8.47
N ILE A 522 24.70 -1.72 8.83
CA ILE A 522 25.64 -1.82 9.97
C ILE A 522 24.86 -2.03 11.27
N ILE A 523 23.80 -1.27 11.49
CA ILE A 523 22.95 -1.38 12.67
C ILE A 523 22.29 -2.76 12.73
N ALA A 524 21.75 -3.28 11.62
CA ALA A 524 21.19 -4.62 11.56
C ALA A 524 22.19 -5.70 11.95
N LEU A 525 23.42 -5.64 11.41
CA LEU A 525 24.48 -6.61 11.65
C LEU A 525 25.06 -6.55 13.06
N THR A 526 25.04 -5.40 13.73
CA THR A 526 25.64 -5.21 15.06
C THR A 526 24.59 -5.13 16.16
N LEU A 527 23.82 -4.04 16.25
CA LEU A 527 22.79 -3.85 17.26
C LEU A 527 21.66 -4.89 17.11
N GLY A 528 21.28 -5.23 15.87
CA GLY A 528 20.27 -6.26 15.59
C GLY A 528 20.70 -7.62 16.13
N LYS A 529 21.94 -8.04 15.94
CA LYS A 529 22.46 -9.28 16.54
C LYS A 529 22.49 -9.22 18.06
N ALA A 530 22.92 -8.09 18.63
CA ALA A 530 22.93 -7.90 20.09
C ALA A 530 21.52 -7.90 20.73
N MET A 531 20.51 -7.34 20.05
CA MET A 531 19.11 -7.34 20.48
C MET A 531 18.41 -8.67 20.20
N GLY A 532 19.01 -9.59 19.44
CA GLY A 532 18.37 -10.81 18.94
C GLY A 532 17.28 -10.56 17.88
N SER A 533 17.25 -9.36 17.30
CA SER A 533 16.33 -8.97 16.22
C SER A 533 16.85 -7.77 15.45
N SER A 534 17.08 -7.96 14.15
CA SER A 534 17.41 -6.86 13.25
C SER A 534 16.23 -5.93 13.03
N GLY A 535 14.99 -6.45 13.09
CA GLY A 535 13.78 -5.65 12.96
C GLY A 535 13.64 -4.63 14.10
N ARG A 536 13.88 -5.01 15.35
CA ARG A 536 13.89 -4.07 16.48
C ARG A 536 14.94 -2.99 16.33
N ALA A 537 16.15 -3.37 15.89
CA ALA A 537 17.22 -2.41 15.65
C ALA A 537 16.87 -1.43 14.50
N MET A 538 16.16 -1.91 13.46
CA MET A 538 15.67 -1.05 12.38
C MET A 538 14.58 -0.09 12.85
N ASN A 539 13.66 -0.52 13.71
CA ASN A 539 12.68 0.38 14.33
C ASN A 539 13.33 1.54 15.06
N TRP A 540 14.33 1.23 15.86
CA TRP A 540 15.10 2.25 16.55
C TRP A 540 15.78 3.21 15.56
N ALA A 541 16.44 2.68 14.52
CA ALA A 541 17.13 3.48 13.51
C ALA A 541 16.17 4.39 12.74
N VAL A 542 14.98 3.90 12.39
CA VAL A 542 13.94 4.68 11.72
C VAL A 542 13.43 5.80 12.62
N LEU A 543 13.15 5.52 13.90
CA LEU A 543 12.71 6.54 14.84
C LEU A 543 13.76 7.65 15.03
N LEU A 544 15.06 7.32 15.05
CA LEU A 544 16.12 8.35 15.17
C LEU A 544 16.10 9.37 14.02
N THR A 545 15.50 9.05 12.89
CA THR A 545 15.38 9.94 11.73
C THR A 545 13.95 10.49 11.55
N SER A 546 13.04 10.17 12.45
CA SER A 546 11.63 10.52 12.34
C SER A 546 11.38 12.04 12.47
N PRO A 547 10.50 12.61 11.65
CA PRO A 547 10.13 14.03 11.77
C PRO A 547 9.23 14.33 12.98
N VAL A 548 8.72 13.31 13.69
CA VAL A 548 7.75 13.50 14.81
C VAL A 548 8.38 13.93 16.12
N PHE A 549 9.70 14.12 16.20
CA PHE A 549 10.38 14.41 17.47
C PHE A 549 9.78 15.59 18.22
N LYS A 550 9.32 16.63 17.55
CA LYS A 550 8.70 17.79 18.19
C LYS A 550 7.37 17.46 18.85
N SER A 551 6.52 16.67 18.18
CA SER A 551 5.23 16.24 18.73
C SER A 551 5.39 15.15 19.80
N ALA A 552 6.48 14.38 19.76
CA ALA A 552 6.77 13.34 20.74
C ALA A 552 7.32 13.88 22.09
N ILE A 553 7.96 15.06 22.09
CA ILE A 553 8.63 15.61 23.27
C ILE A 553 7.75 15.59 24.53
N PRO A 554 6.51 16.11 24.54
CA PRO A 554 5.70 16.18 25.76
C PRO A 554 5.38 14.80 26.33
N THR A 555 5.00 13.87 25.48
CA THR A 555 4.60 12.50 25.88
C THR A 555 5.79 11.71 26.43
N VAL A 556 6.90 11.74 25.70
CA VAL A 556 8.10 10.99 26.09
C VAL A 556 8.72 11.52 27.36
N GLN A 557 8.75 12.84 27.56
CA GLN A 557 9.27 13.44 28.79
C GLN A 557 8.45 13.07 30.04
N ALA A 558 7.13 12.89 29.85
CA ALA A 558 6.26 12.48 30.96
C ALA A 558 6.46 11.03 31.39
N ASP A 559 6.67 10.13 30.41
CA ASP A 559 6.57 8.69 30.63
C ASP A 559 7.93 7.95 30.77
N THR A 560 8.98 8.37 30.11
CA THR A 560 10.21 7.56 29.99
C THR A 560 11.46 8.19 30.56
N GLY A 561 11.52 9.48 30.75
CA GLY A 561 12.75 10.20 31.10
C GLY A 561 13.78 10.19 29.97
N LEU A 562 14.60 11.24 29.89
CA LEU A 562 15.63 11.39 28.85
C LEU A 562 17.01 11.02 29.39
N HIS A 563 17.92 10.69 28.49
CA HIS A 563 19.34 10.44 28.83
C HIS A 563 19.90 11.59 29.71
N PRO A 564 20.44 11.31 30.91
CA PRO A 564 20.67 12.32 31.96
C PRO A 564 21.70 13.38 31.61
N VAL A 565 22.63 13.08 30.69
CA VAL A 565 23.73 13.96 30.29
C VAL A 565 23.52 14.51 28.88
N LEU A 566 23.32 13.63 27.88
CA LEU A 566 23.26 14.02 26.47
C LEU A 566 22.03 14.85 26.13
N SER A 567 20.91 14.63 26.81
CA SER A 567 19.67 15.43 26.59
C SER A 567 19.84 16.92 26.94
N ARG A 568 20.85 17.25 27.71
CA ARG A 568 21.20 18.65 28.05
C ARG A 568 21.94 19.39 26.94
N LEU A 569 22.49 18.64 25.96
CA LEU A 569 23.22 19.19 24.83
C LEU A 569 22.26 19.36 23.64
N PRO A 570 22.07 20.57 23.10
CA PRO A 570 21.10 20.82 22.03
C PRO A 570 21.21 19.89 20.83
N VAL A 571 22.44 19.54 20.44
CA VAL A 571 22.73 18.66 19.28
C VAL A 571 22.23 17.23 19.47
N PHE A 572 22.14 16.75 20.71
CA PHE A 572 21.74 15.37 21.03
C PHE A 572 20.32 15.27 21.59
N LYS A 573 19.68 16.40 21.91
CA LYS A 573 18.38 16.41 22.57
C LYS A 573 17.33 15.64 21.76
N ASP A 574 17.26 15.89 20.46
CA ASP A 574 16.25 15.26 19.59
C ASP A 574 16.48 13.75 19.51
N TRP A 575 17.72 13.30 19.37
CA TRP A 575 18.04 11.87 19.39
C TRP A 575 17.69 11.22 20.73
N CYS A 576 17.92 11.89 21.85
CA CYS A 576 17.53 11.37 23.16
C CYS A 576 16.02 11.24 23.30
N VAL A 577 15.24 12.18 22.72
CA VAL A 577 13.77 12.10 22.70
C VAL A 577 13.31 10.90 21.87
N LEU A 578 13.86 10.73 20.69
CA LEU A 578 13.51 9.65 19.78
C LEU A 578 13.96 8.27 20.30
N ASP A 579 15.11 8.19 20.97
CA ASP A 579 15.58 6.99 21.65
C ASP A 579 14.65 6.58 22.80
N ALA A 580 14.18 7.56 23.59
CA ALA A 580 13.20 7.32 24.64
C ALA A 580 11.80 6.97 24.07
N ALA A 581 11.42 7.52 22.90
CA ALA A 581 10.20 7.12 22.19
C ALA A 581 10.28 5.66 21.74
N PHE A 582 11.47 5.19 21.32
CA PHE A 582 11.67 3.77 21.02
C PHE A 582 11.46 2.90 22.26
N ASP A 583 11.99 3.28 23.43
CA ASP A 583 11.77 2.53 24.68
C ASP A 583 10.29 2.45 25.05
N LEU A 584 9.56 3.56 24.92
CA LEU A 584 8.12 3.59 25.14
C LEU A 584 7.40 2.58 24.23
N VAL A 585 7.67 2.63 22.93
CA VAL A 585 7.07 1.75 21.92
C VAL A 585 7.48 0.28 22.14
N ASP A 586 8.74 0.03 22.48
CA ASP A 586 9.27 -1.32 22.69
C ASP A 586 8.69 -1.99 23.96
N HIS A 587 8.30 -1.22 24.96
CA HIS A 587 7.61 -1.74 26.15
C HIS A 587 6.09 -1.90 25.98
N HIS A 588 5.50 -1.34 24.91
CA HIS A 588 4.06 -1.38 24.63
C HIS A 588 3.74 -2.15 23.35
N PRO A 589 3.66 -3.49 23.39
CA PRO A 589 3.36 -4.32 22.21
C PRO A 589 1.96 -4.06 21.62
N GLU A 590 1.06 -3.40 22.35
CA GLU A 590 -0.24 -2.90 21.88
C GLU A 590 -0.15 -1.63 21.04
N GLY A 591 1.02 -1.03 20.96
CA GLY A 591 1.25 0.32 20.44
C GLY A 591 1.19 1.38 21.52
N ALA A 592 1.84 2.51 21.29
CA ALA A 592 1.86 3.66 22.20
C ALA A 592 1.51 4.96 21.48
N VAL A 593 0.87 5.87 22.18
CA VAL A 593 0.73 7.26 21.74
C VAL A 593 2.06 7.93 21.99
N ILE A 594 2.77 8.31 20.93
CA ILE A 594 4.09 8.97 21.03
C ILE A 594 3.99 10.50 20.91
N GLY A 595 2.84 11.03 20.56
CA GLY A 595 2.63 12.46 20.41
C GLY A 595 1.21 12.81 19.98
N MET A 596 1.00 14.10 19.71
CA MET A 596 -0.27 14.63 19.21
C MET A 596 -0.01 15.45 17.93
N ALA A 597 -0.90 15.32 16.96
CA ALA A 597 -0.89 16.17 15.76
C ALA A 597 -1.16 17.64 16.12
N ASP A 598 -0.51 18.55 15.43
CA ASP A 598 -0.84 19.96 15.51
C ASP A 598 -2.11 20.24 14.69
N THR A 599 -3.24 20.32 15.39
CA THR A 599 -4.56 20.51 14.77
C THR A 599 -4.87 21.97 14.42
N GLU A 600 -4.06 22.93 14.90
CA GLU A 600 -4.26 24.37 14.68
C GLU A 600 -3.43 24.88 13.50
N HIS A 601 -2.24 24.32 13.26
CA HIS A 601 -1.30 24.79 12.24
C HIS A 601 -1.11 23.77 11.11
N MET A 602 -2.16 23.05 10.73
CA MET A 602 -2.09 22.01 9.70
C MET A 602 -1.58 22.54 8.34
N MET A 603 -1.96 23.77 7.96
CA MET A 603 -1.52 24.40 6.70
C MET A 603 -0.01 24.59 6.68
N GLU A 604 0.55 25.21 7.73
CA GLU A 604 1.98 25.49 7.84
C GLU A 604 2.81 24.23 7.92
N LYS A 605 2.24 23.16 8.47
CA LYS A 605 2.94 21.90 8.69
C LYS A 605 2.96 20.99 7.48
N HIS A 606 1.85 20.91 6.76
CA HIS A 606 1.67 19.94 5.69
C HIS A 606 1.86 20.52 4.29
N ILE A 607 1.86 21.83 4.12
CA ILE A 607 2.25 22.48 2.87
C ILE A 607 3.75 22.73 2.90
N THR A 608 4.50 22.01 2.04
CA THR A 608 5.97 22.11 2.02
C THR A 608 6.50 22.98 0.88
N HIS A 609 5.64 23.54 0.05
CA HIS A 609 6.01 24.56 -0.92
C HIS A 609 6.56 25.80 -0.21
N LYS A 610 7.62 26.41 -0.76
CA LYS A 610 8.34 27.54 -0.14
C LYS A 610 7.47 28.78 0.10
N ASP A 611 6.40 28.94 -0.65
CA ASP A 611 5.45 30.05 -0.51
C ASP A 611 4.33 29.75 0.50
N GLY A 612 4.31 28.55 1.12
CA GLY A 612 3.30 28.12 2.07
C GLY A 612 1.90 27.97 1.48
N LYS A 613 1.78 27.80 0.16
CA LYS A 613 0.50 27.69 -0.54
C LYS A 613 0.35 26.37 -1.26
N MET A 614 -0.89 25.90 -1.38
CA MET A 614 -1.25 24.78 -2.25
C MET A 614 -1.19 25.23 -3.71
N HIS A 615 -0.45 24.48 -4.54
CA HIS A 615 -0.31 24.77 -5.96
C HIS A 615 -1.40 24.02 -6.73
N LEU A 616 -2.32 24.76 -7.37
CA LEU A 616 -3.50 24.16 -7.98
C LEU A 616 -3.35 23.85 -9.46
N TRP A 617 -2.34 24.36 -10.11
CA TRP A 617 -2.16 24.15 -11.56
C TRP A 617 -0.92 23.30 -11.81
N CYS A 618 -1.09 22.31 -12.66
CA CYS A 618 0.03 21.64 -13.31
C CYS A 618 -0.36 21.28 -14.76
N LYS A 619 0.62 21.37 -15.64
CA LYS A 619 0.43 21.20 -17.08
C LYS A 619 -0.06 19.81 -17.45
N GLU A 620 0.45 18.79 -16.75
CA GLU A 620 0.13 17.40 -16.99
C GLU A 620 -1.35 17.10 -16.75
N ILE A 621 -1.93 17.66 -15.68
CA ILE A 621 -3.37 17.52 -15.37
C ILE A 621 -4.20 18.33 -16.37
N GLU A 622 -3.78 19.56 -16.69
CA GLU A 622 -4.49 20.37 -17.68
C GLU A 622 -4.61 19.63 -19.01
N ASP A 623 -3.48 19.15 -19.55
CA ASP A 623 -3.46 18.42 -20.81
C ASP A 623 -4.31 17.16 -20.73
N TYR A 624 -4.23 16.44 -19.63
CA TYR A 624 -4.99 15.22 -19.42
C TYR A 624 -6.50 15.46 -19.37
N LEU A 625 -6.95 16.48 -18.65
CA LEU A 625 -8.37 16.82 -18.54
C LEU A 625 -8.98 17.17 -19.91
N TYR A 626 -8.25 17.92 -20.74
CA TYR A 626 -8.73 18.26 -22.06
C TYR A 626 -8.65 17.11 -23.05
N ALA A 627 -7.67 16.23 -22.93
CA ALA A 627 -7.51 15.08 -23.81
C ALA A 627 -8.48 13.94 -23.52
N TYR A 628 -8.74 13.66 -22.24
CA TYR A 628 -9.41 12.42 -21.81
C TYR A 628 -10.69 12.63 -20.99
N ILE A 629 -10.77 13.66 -20.13
CA ILE A 629 -11.91 13.85 -19.23
C ILE A 629 -12.92 14.83 -19.81
N THR A 630 -13.48 14.48 -20.96
CA THR A 630 -14.59 15.21 -21.60
C THR A 630 -15.78 14.26 -21.80
N PRO A 631 -17.03 14.78 -21.86
CA PRO A 631 -18.20 13.94 -22.06
C PRO A 631 -18.10 13.04 -23.31
N GLU A 632 -17.57 13.58 -24.42
CA GLU A 632 -17.44 12.85 -25.68
C GLU A 632 -16.43 11.71 -25.58
N ARG A 633 -15.26 11.99 -25.02
CA ARG A 633 -14.19 10.99 -24.85
C ARG A 633 -14.60 9.90 -23.90
N GLU A 634 -15.22 10.27 -22.78
CA GLU A 634 -15.69 9.29 -21.80
C GLU A 634 -16.85 8.44 -22.35
N ARG A 635 -17.81 9.03 -23.07
CA ARG A 635 -18.85 8.27 -23.76
C ARG A 635 -18.27 7.24 -24.73
N GLU A 636 -17.27 7.62 -25.52
CA GLU A 636 -16.60 6.71 -26.44
C GLU A 636 -15.81 5.61 -25.71
N ALA A 637 -15.12 5.96 -24.63
CA ALA A 637 -14.26 5.04 -23.88
C ALA A 637 -15.04 4.03 -23.03
N LEU A 638 -16.23 4.41 -22.57
CA LEU A 638 -17.14 3.51 -21.81
C LEU A 638 -17.96 2.59 -22.74
N MET A 639 -17.93 2.78 -24.04
CA MET A 639 -18.58 1.88 -25.00
C MET A 639 -17.81 0.57 -25.08
N LEU A 640 -18.51 -0.54 -24.86
CA LEU A 640 -17.94 -1.86 -25.05
C LEU A 640 -17.71 -2.16 -26.53
N LYS A 641 -16.51 -2.62 -26.86
CA LYS A 641 -16.05 -2.93 -28.23
C LYS A 641 -15.57 -4.39 -28.31
N ASP A 642 -15.27 -4.86 -29.50
CA ASP A 642 -14.60 -6.15 -29.76
C ASP A 642 -15.38 -7.38 -29.22
N GLY A 643 -16.73 -7.30 -29.21
CA GLY A 643 -17.60 -8.37 -28.74
C GLY A 643 -17.65 -8.51 -27.22
N ASN A 644 -17.04 -7.61 -26.46
CA ASN A 644 -17.23 -7.52 -25.02
C ASN A 644 -18.66 -7.08 -24.70
N ASN A 645 -19.24 -7.66 -23.66
CA ASN A 645 -20.63 -7.39 -23.24
C ASN A 645 -20.74 -6.95 -21.78
N MET A 646 -19.65 -7.02 -21.01
CA MET A 646 -19.60 -6.60 -19.60
C MET A 646 -18.25 -5.98 -19.25
N ILE A 647 -18.22 -5.32 -18.10
CA ILE A 647 -16.97 -4.87 -17.44
C ILE A 647 -16.72 -5.79 -16.26
N LEU A 648 -15.53 -6.41 -16.24
CA LEU A 648 -15.06 -7.16 -15.09
C LEU A 648 -14.42 -6.22 -14.07
N SER A 649 -14.88 -6.31 -12.83
CA SER A 649 -14.22 -5.76 -11.66
C SER A 649 -13.67 -6.91 -10.81
N SER A 650 -12.36 -7.01 -10.66
CA SER A 650 -11.78 -7.94 -9.69
C SER A 650 -11.88 -7.34 -8.28
N GLY A 651 -12.23 -8.12 -7.26
CA GLY A 651 -12.39 -7.50 -5.95
C GLY A 651 -12.69 -8.42 -4.78
N ARG A 652 -12.78 -7.79 -3.61
CA ARG A 652 -13.16 -8.47 -2.37
C ARG A 652 -14.67 -8.69 -2.34
N ARG A 653 -15.07 -9.92 -2.06
CA ARG A 653 -16.46 -10.33 -1.90
C ARG A 653 -16.84 -10.58 -0.44
N ASP A 654 -15.87 -10.73 0.43
CA ASP A 654 -16.02 -11.09 1.84
C ASP A 654 -15.03 -10.30 2.70
N GLU A 655 -15.44 -9.97 3.92
CA GLU A 655 -14.59 -9.30 4.91
C GLU A 655 -13.30 -10.09 5.25
N GLY A 656 -13.33 -11.42 5.10
CA GLY A 656 -12.15 -12.29 5.30
C GLY A 656 -11.19 -12.29 4.12
N GLY A 657 -11.63 -11.87 2.94
CA GLY A 657 -10.85 -11.92 1.71
C GLY A 657 -9.67 -10.95 1.73
N VAL A 658 -8.45 -11.48 1.66
CA VAL A 658 -7.23 -10.68 1.56
C VAL A 658 -6.14 -11.48 0.83
N ASN A 659 -5.86 -11.08 -0.40
CA ASN A 659 -4.74 -11.58 -1.22
C ASN A 659 -4.25 -13.02 -0.88
N ASN A 660 -2.96 -13.22 -0.76
CA ASN A 660 -2.34 -14.53 -0.47
C ASN A 660 -2.73 -15.16 0.88
N ALA A 661 -3.28 -14.39 1.80
CA ALA A 661 -3.76 -14.91 3.08
C ALA A 661 -4.94 -15.89 2.92
N MET A 662 -5.67 -15.82 1.80
CA MET A 662 -6.75 -16.76 1.46
C MET A 662 -6.25 -18.10 0.91
N ARG A 663 -4.94 -18.30 0.77
CA ARG A 663 -4.30 -19.54 0.34
C ARG A 663 -4.79 -20.74 1.16
N ASN A 664 -4.82 -20.61 2.50
CA ASN A 664 -5.39 -21.64 3.36
C ASN A 664 -6.92 -21.62 3.30
N PRO A 665 -7.57 -22.71 2.84
CA PRO A 665 -9.03 -22.78 2.72
C PRO A 665 -9.80 -22.57 4.02
N ALA A 666 -9.16 -22.82 5.16
CA ALA A 666 -9.77 -22.60 6.48
C ALA A 666 -10.14 -21.13 6.75
N THR A 667 -9.55 -20.18 6.01
CA THR A 667 -9.91 -18.77 6.09
C THR A 667 -11.31 -18.46 5.55
N SER A 668 -11.80 -19.28 4.59
CA SER A 668 -13.11 -19.11 3.92
C SER A 668 -14.15 -20.15 4.30
N ARG A 669 -14.15 -20.63 5.54
CA ARG A 669 -14.80 -21.84 6.08
C ARG A 669 -16.25 -22.17 5.66
N TYR A 670 -17.03 -21.24 5.11
CA TYR A 670 -18.48 -21.46 5.02
C TYR A 670 -19.14 -21.11 3.68
N ARG A 671 -18.38 -20.71 2.65
CA ARG A 671 -18.96 -20.30 1.36
C ARG A 671 -18.09 -20.70 0.18
N ASN A 672 -18.71 -21.22 -0.87
CA ASN A 672 -18.08 -21.22 -2.18
C ASN A 672 -18.06 -19.77 -2.69
N LEU A 673 -16.95 -19.07 -2.52
CA LEU A 673 -16.79 -17.69 -2.95
C LEU A 673 -16.29 -17.57 -4.39
N TYR A 674 -15.93 -18.69 -5.03
CA TYR A 674 -15.45 -18.72 -6.41
C TYR A 674 -16.64 -18.78 -7.38
N THR A 675 -17.31 -17.65 -7.54
CA THR A 675 -18.44 -17.45 -8.45
C THR A 675 -18.32 -16.08 -9.13
N LEU A 676 -18.93 -15.91 -10.29
CA LEU A 676 -19.04 -14.62 -10.96
C LEU A 676 -20.37 -13.96 -10.58
N TRP A 677 -20.31 -12.79 -9.93
CA TRP A 677 -21.52 -12.02 -9.66
C TRP A 677 -22.01 -11.37 -10.94
N ILE A 678 -23.31 -11.55 -11.22
CA ILE A 678 -24.00 -10.96 -12.34
C ILE A 678 -25.29 -10.34 -11.83
N ASN A 679 -25.63 -9.15 -12.35
CA ASN A 679 -26.89 -8.50 -12.00
C ASN A 679 -28.09 -9.32 -12.54
N PRO A 680 -29.23 -9.41 -11.82
CA PRO A 680 -30.42 -10.11 -12.30
C PRO A 680 -30.96 -9.61 -13.63
N VAL A 681 -30.79 -8.33 -13.97
CA VAL A 681 -31.21 -7.78 -15.27
C VAL A 681 -30.39 -8.38 -16.40
N ASP A 682 -29.06 -8.32 -16.27
CA ASP A 682 -28.12 -8.88 -17.27
C ASP A 682 -28.31 -10.41 -17.39
N ALA A 683 -28.50 -11.09 -16.24
CA ALA A 683 -28.73 -12.52 -16.22
C ALA A 683 -30.02 -12.90 -16.98
N ALA A 684 -31.10 -12.13 -16.82
CA ALA A 684 -32.35 -12.34 -17.55
C ALA A 684 -32.19 -12.09 -19.06
N GLU A 685 -31.51 -11.01 -19.45
CA GLU A 685 -31.27 -10.69 -20.86
C GLU A 685 -30.39 -11.76 -21.55
N MET A 686 -29.38 -12.29 -20.84
CA MET A 686 -28.48 -13.33 -21.35
C MET A 686 -29.05 -14.74 -21.17
N GLY A 687 -30.17 -14.89 -20.49
CA GLY A 687 -30.80 -16.16 -20.18
C GLY A 687 -29.99 -17.05 -19.23
N ILE A 688 -29.16 -16.45 -18.35
CA ILE A 688 -28.29 -17.14 -17.39
C ILE A 688 -29.06 -17.53 -16.14
N ALA A 689 -28.90 -18.80 -15.71
CA ALA A 689 -29.44 -19.30 -14.44
C ALA A 689 -28.40 -19.18 -13.30
N ASP A 690 -28.87 -19.07 -12.05
CA ASP A 690 -28.00 -19.09 -10.88
C ASP A 690 -27.26 -20.45 -10.77
N GLY A 691 -25.95 -20.40 -10.55
CA GLY A 691 -25.08 -21.59 -10.54
C GLY A 691 -24.69 -22.09 -11.92
N GLU A 692 -25.20 -21.54 -13.02
CA GLU A 692 -24.84 -21.93 -14.38
C GLU A 692 -23.36 -21.64 -14.65
N LYS A 693 -22.67 -22.56 -15.34
CA LYS A 693 -21.26 -22.42 -15.69
C LYS A 693 -21.10 -21.46 -16.86
N LEU A 694 -20.34 -20.41 -16.67
CA LEU A 694 -20.06 -19.37 -17.66
C LEU A 694 -18.61 -19.38 -18.07
N ARG A 695 -18.34 -18.95 -19.31
CA ARG A 695 -17.03 -18.57 -19.80
C ARG A 695 -16.88 -17.07 -19.73
N LEU A 696 -15.91 -16.62 -18.92
CA LEU A 696 -15.48 -15.24 -18.81
C LEU A 696 -14.17 -15.08 -19.57
N SER A 697 -14.13 -14.20 -20.56
CA SER A 697 -12.97 -14.01 -21.44
C SER A 697 -12.57 -12.53 -21.53
N THR A 698 -11.28 -12.26 -21.64
CA THR A 698 -10.69 -10.96 -21.93
C THR A 698 -9.66 -11.11 -23.06
N ASN A 699 -8.98 -10.03 -23.47
CA ASN A 699 -7.84 -10.10 -24.38
C ASN A 699 -6.64 -10.89 -23.84
N ARG A 700 -6.58 -11.18 -22.55
CA ARG A 700 -5.47 -11.89 -21.90
C ARG A 700 -5.75 -13.36 -21.65
N GLY A 701 -7.00 -13.75 -21.46
CA GLY A 701 -7.31 -15.15 -21.19
C GLY A 701 -8.80 -15.42 -20.98
N SER A 702 -9.10 -16.64 -20.58
CA SER A 702 -10.47 -17.04 -20.26
C SER A 702 -10.52 -18.00 -19.08
N VAL A 703 -11.64 -17.98 -18.36
CA VAL A 703 -11.92 -18.89 -17.24
C VAL A 703 -13.37 -19.37 -17.28
N GLU A 704 -13.59 -20.61 -16.85
CA GLU A 704 -14.92 -21.10 -16.57
C GLU A 704 -15.25 -20.94 -15.08
N ILE A 705 -16.38 -20.28 -14.79
CA ILE A 705 -16.74 -19.91 -13.43
C ILE A 705 -18.27 -19.95 -13.27
N PRO A 706 -18.82 -20.51 -12.16
CA PRO A 706 -20.25 -20.53 -11.95
C PRO A 706 -20.80 -19.13 -11.67
N ALA A 707 -21.98 -18.83 -12.21
CA ALA A 707 -22.72 -17.60 -11.96
C ALA A 707 -23.27 -17.54 -10.52
N GLU A 708 -23.29 -16.34 -9.95
CA GLU A 708 -24.08 -16.01 -8.76
C GLU A 708 -24.91 -14.77 -9.09
N ILE A 709 -26.23 -14.95 -9.25
CA ILE A 709 -27.12 -13.85 -9.60
C ILE A 709 -27.41 -13.01 -8.37
N THR A 710 -27.04 -11.73 -8.40
CA THR A 710 -27.12 -10.86 -7.23
C THR A 710 -27.24 -9.38 -7.58
N TRP A 711 -28.08 -8.66 -6.85
CA TRP A 711 -28.20 -7.19 -6.90
C TRP A 711 -26.96 -6.44 -6.37
N ARG A 712 -25.93 -7.17 -5.90
CA ARG A 712 -24.65 -6.57 -5.50
C ARG A 712 -23.80 -6.15 -6.69
N ALA A 713 -24.00 -6.75 -7.86
CA ALA A 713 -23.42 -6.28 -9.12
C ALA A 713 -24.40 -5.29 -9.75
N SER A 714 -23.90 -4.24 -10.38
CA SER A 714 -24.71 -3.32 -11.18
C SER A 714 -24.90 -3.87 -12.59
N PRO A 715 -25.94 -3.45 -13.31
CA PRO A 715 -26.12 -3.82 -14.72
C PRO A 715 -24.89 -3.46 -15.56
N GLY A 716 -24.49 -4.35 -16.47
CA GLY A 716 -23.29 -4.21 -17.30
C GLY A 716 -21.97 -4.56 -16.61
N TYR A 717 -21.99 -4.94 -15.31
CA TYR A 717 -20.79 -5.28 -14.54
C TYR A 717 -20.85 -6.67 -13.96
N CYS A 718 -19.72 -7.37 -14.04
CA CYS A 718 -19.53 -8.62 -13.33
C CYS A 718 -18.37 -8.53 -12.35
N LEU A 719 -18.41 -9.32 -11.27
CA LEU A 719 -17.39 -9.28 -10.23
C LEU A 719 -16.86 -10.68 -9.90
N MET A 720 -15.54 -10.83 -10.04
CA MET A 720 -14.79 -12.03 -9.69
C MET A 720 -13.91 -11.78 -8.46
N PRO A 721 -13.78 -12.73 -7.51
CA PRO A 721 -12.84 -12.61 -6.40
C PRO A 721 -11.39 -12.73 -6.89
N HIS A 722 -10.48 -11.87 -6.39
CA HIS A 722 -9.09 -11.83 -6.82
C HIS A 722 -8.13 -12.75 -6.04
N TYR A 723 -8.60 -13.49 -5.04
CA TYR A 723 -7.78 -14.29 -4.11
C TYR A 723 -7.91 -15.81 -4.28
N PHE A 724 -8.28 -16.28 -5.47
CA PHE A 724 -8.28 -17.70 -5.88
C PHE A 724 -7.10 -17.99 -6.81
N GLY A 725 -6.93 -19.25 -7.22
CA GLY A 725 -5.83 -19.65 -8.07
C GLY A 725 -4.48 -19.68 -7.36
N LEU A 726 -4.51 -19.84 -6.04
CA LEU A 726 -3.32 -19.93 -5.19
C LEU A 726 -3.04 -21.38 -4.83
N HIS A 727 -1.76 -21.75 -4.90
CA HIS A 727 -1.27 -23.07 -4.51
C HIS A 727 -1.35 -23.27 -3.00
N TYR A 728 -1.87 -24.41 -2.56
CA TYR A 728 -1.89 -24.82 -1.16
C TYR A 728 -1.84 -26.36 -1.09
N GLN A 729 -0.77 -26.91 -0.53
CA GLN A 729 -0.55 -28.36 -0.36
C GLN A 729 -0.73 -29.16 -1.67
N GLY A 730 -0.17 -28.67 -2.77
CA GLY A 730 -0.26 -29.32 -4.07
C GLY A 730 -1.56 -29.08 -4.84
N GLU A 731 -2.53 -28.37 -4.27
CA GLU A 731 -3.80 -28.05 -4.92
C GLU A 731 -3.91 -26.58 -5.29
N ILE A 732 -4.55 -26.30 -6.42
CA ILE A 732 -4.94 -24.94 -6.85
C ILE A 732 -6.46 -24.90 -6.94
N ARG A 733 -7.10 -23.92 -6.29
CA ARG A 733 -8.55 -23.74 -6.28
C ARG A 733 -8.96 -22.52 -7.10
N GLY A 734 -9.69 -22.77 -8.18
CA GLY A 734 -10.10 -21.75 -9.12
C GLY A 734 -8.94 -21.13 -9.89
N MET A 735 -9.15 -19.93 -10.43
CA MET A 735 -8.17 -19.15 -11.19
C MET A 735 -8.03 -17.76 -10.58
N HIS A 736 -6.82 -17.22 -10.59
CA HIS A 736 -6.59 -15.84 -10.14
C HIS A 736 -7.12 -14.84 -11.18
N ALA A 737 -7.75 -13.77 -10.71
CA ALA A 737 -8.32 -12.75 -11.60
C ALA A 737 -7.27 -12.07 -12.49
N ASN A 738 -6.01 -12.02 -12.08
CA ASN A 738 -4.94 -11.40 -12.84
C ASN A 738 -4.47 -12.20 -14.08
N TYR A 739 -5.02 -13.38 -14.32
CA TYR A 739 -4.94 -14.04 -15.63
C TYR A 739 -5.83 -13.36 -16.70
N LEU A 740 -6.76 -12.50 -16.26
CA LEU A 740 -7.72 -11.80 -17.09
C LEU A 740 -7.43 -10.30 -17.22
N THR A 741 -6.59 -9.73 -16.34
CA THR A 741 -6.22 -8.32 -16.38
C THR A 741 -5.05 -8.06 -17.32
N ASP A 742 -4.95 -6.85 -17.83
CA ASP A 742 -3.96 -6.42 -18.81
C ASP A 742 -2.92 -5.51 -18.14
N ASN A 743 -1.63 -5.85 -18.22
CA ASN A 743 -0.55 -5.04 -17.67
C ASN A 743 -0.30 -3.75 -18.45
N THR A 744 -0.82 -3.65 -19.67
CA THR A 744 -0.70 -2.44 -20.52
C THR A 744 -1.86 -1.47 -20.35
N ASP A 745 -2.95 -1.89 -19.70
CA ASP A 745 -4.08 -1.03 -19.35
C ASP A 745 -3.78 -0.30 -18.03
N ILE A 746 -3.12 0.85 -18.15
CA ILE A 746 -2.56 1.62 -17.03
C ILE A 746 -2.87 3.12 -17.18
N ASP A 747 -2.86 3.83 -16.06
CA ASP A 747 -2.96 5.28 -16.01
C ASP A 747 -1.81 5.94 -16.79
N GLU A 748 -2.13 6.84 -17.70
CA GLU A 748 -1.16 7.48 -18.60
C GLU A 748 -0.13 8.33 -17.85
N LEU A 749 -0.51 8.94 -16.71
CA LEU A 749 0.34 9.82 -15.94
C LEU A 749 1.32 9.03 -15.07
N THR A 750 0.82 8.14 -14.22
CA THR A 750 1.64 7.47 -13.20
C THR A 750 1.85 5.97 -13.42
N GLY A 751 1.10 5.36 -14.33
CA GLY A 751 1.22 3.92 -14.62
C GLY A 751 0.44 3.00 -13.69
N ASN A 752 -0.50 3.52 -12.87
CA ASN A 752 -1.40 2.69 -12.09
C ASN A 752 -2.22 1.77 -12.98
N SER A 753 -2.39 0.52 -12.59
CA SER A 753 -3.16 -0.47 -13.35
C SER A 753 -4.67 -0.35 -13.12
N HIS A 754 -5.49 -0.51 -14.19
CA HIS A 754 -6.93 -0.33 -14.17
C HIS A 754 -7.69 -1.62 -13.82
N TRP A 755 -7.42 -2.23 -12.67
CA TRP A 755 -7.99 -3.54 -12.30
C TRP A 755 -9.49 -3.56 -12.01
N ARG A 756 -10.11 -2.38 -11.86
CA ARG A 756 -11.55 -2.26 -11.61
C ARG A 756 -12.36 -1.99 -12.87
N TYR A 757 -11.68 -1.92 -14.01
CA TYR A 757 -12.32 -1.65 -15.29
C TYR A 757 -11.66 -2.48 -16.39
N THR A 758 -12.04 -3.77 -16.50
CA THR A 758 -11.53 -4.66 -17.55
C THR A 758 -12.67 -5.08 -18.47
N PRO A 759 -12.74 -4.59 -19.71
CA PRO A 759 -13.74 -5.06 -20.68
C PRO A 759 -13.64 -6.58 -20.86
N CYS A 760 -14.78 -7.27 -20.83
CA CYS A 760 -14.83 -8.72 -20.89
C CYS A 760 -16.05 -9.22 -21.63
N ARG A 761 -15.99 -10.49 -22.06
CA ARG A 761 -17.08 -11.24 -22.64
C ARG A 761 -17.51 -12.35 -21.70
N VAL A 762 -18.80 -12.38 -21.40
CA VAL A 762 -19.43 -13.41 -20.58
C VAL A 762 -20.38 -14.21 -21.47
N GLU A 763 -20.23 -15.53 -21.50
CA GLU A 763 -21.03 -16.46 -22.33
C GLU A 763 -21.37 -17.72 -21.55
N LYS A 764 -22.45 -18.36 -21.94
CA LYS A 764 -22.75 -19.73 -21.47
C LYS A 764 -21.76 -20.73 -22.04
N VAL A 765 -21.31 -21.67 -21.22
CA VAL A 765 -20.56 -22.82 -21.72
C VAL A 765 -21.52 -23.75 -22.44
N GLN A 766 -21.34 -23.93 -23.73
CA GLN A 766 -22.12 -24.95 -24.49
C GLN A 766 -21.68 -26.33 -23.98
N GLU A 767 -22.63 -27.11 -23.48
CA GLU A 767 -22.39 -28.54 -23.26
C GLU A 767 -22.18 -29.19 -24.63
N VAL A 768 -20.96 -29.73 -24.86
CA VAL A 768 -20.61 -30.46 -26.07
C VAL A 768 -21.15 -31.87 -26.00
#